data_5fd151ba1ef4457a195b153d6247060f
#
_entry.id   5fd151ba1ef4457a195b153d6247060f
#
_cell.length_a   1.000
_cell.length_b   1.000
_cell.length_c   1.000
_cell.angle_alpha   90.00
_cell.angle_beta   90.00
_cell.angle_gamma   90.00
#
_symmetry.space_group_name_H-M   'P 1'
#
loop_
_entity.id
_entity.type
_entity.pdbx_description
1 polymer ?
#
loop_
_entity_poly.entity_id
_entity_poly.type
_entity_poly.pdbx_seq_one_letter_code
_entity_poly.pdbx_strand_id
1 'polypeptide(L)'
;MSKLRIFIIALLLLTINFVVTAAPRSLAQMRQAALRVLSAQQLGVKHAPNVKGQIKLLRQEKGTCILGYENGGFVVVTTDDLLPEVIGYSETAYKANSGNEGFKWWLSATEKAAREVIKSGTKQISIAPADNGFPSAIPELLTSRWGQETPYNNLCPIGTSTSGNGRGRCMTGCVATAMAQVLNYFKSPLKGIGTYTIGVKQNGGGTDSTTIDYGSTTFDWANILDEYHDGSYTTEEANAVATLMVCCGVAADMQYYTDGSGTLTQNAVDGLRRNFGFANARMLKRADNVYQNWMDTIYTELSHLRPIYYSGMDSYYGGGHAFVFDGYDNQGNVHVNWGWEGDANGYYDVQLLNVMNYDFTADQDMIIGLQGDSAVMDTVTIENNKAGGLSTAIPEENRTSIAYLTVTGEINSSDLKIIREIAGRDSEGKGTRGQLMDLDISNAKIVSGGEPYLAEDGEAFTTSDNEIPYKAFYATRLRTIALPTSTEYIKPGAFTACNRLDTVALAKDYGKGFTIDGKLIYSEDTTELIGSLPNVEGDITLPQTVTTIDDYALYNSHGVTSITIPSSVTNIGVAALSSNGLTTIKIYAKKIPATGDKCFSNVDKTACTLLVPAGCKKAYSEAKQWKEFVGTRKDGIKEFGTILKARNAIREYGDDNPKFGWEKVGENVTGRPTVTCIADKNSPVGEYTIVIGYGTIDSTDVELQNGTLRVTAAPLTVKADDQTRSIGETNPDLTYTCSGFKNNETDTVFTIKPLLTTTAVTGSPIGDYPIYVSGGEAANYELNYVEGVLHITDTTTGISSIEASSDNGGGFVYSISGQRVSNPKNGLYIIQKDGKTYKKVVKQP
;
A
#
# COMPACT_ATOMS: atom_id res chain seq x y z
N MET A 1 58.19 20.27 28.10
CA MET A 1 58.17 19.28 26.99
C MET A 1 57.08 18.22 27.10
N SER A 2 56.48 17.94 28.24
CA SER A 2 55.39 16.92 28.38
C SER A 2 53.99 17.42 27.94
N LYS A 3 53.69 18.71 28.15
CA LYS A 3 52.39 19.29 27.75
C LYS A 3 52.24 19.50 26.24
N LEU A 4 53.35 19.64 25.50
CA LEU A 4 53.35 19.80 24.05
C LEU A 4 53.17 18.47 23.33
N ARG A 5 53.62 17.36 23.93
CA ARG A 5 53.40 15.99 23.39
C ARG A 5 51.95 15.51 23.54
N ILE A 6 51.26 15.89 24.62
CA ILE A 6 49.84 15.56 24.83
C ILE A 6 48.94 16.34 23.88
N PHE A 7 49.30 17.61 23.55
CA PHE A 7 48.55 18.41 22.58
C PHE A 7 48.69 17.91 21.13
N ILE A 8 49.89 17.41 20.77
CA ILE A 8 50.12 16.83 19.44
C ILE A 8 49.45 15.46 19.28
N ILE A 9 49.35 14.65 20.33
CA ILE A 9 48.62 13.38 20.31
C ILE A 9 47.12 13.64 20.30
N ALA A 10 46.58 14.64 21.00
CA ALA A 10 45.18 15.06 20.93
C ALA A 10 44.81 15.69 19.58
N LEU A 11 45.74 16.39 18.93
CA LEU A 11 45.54 16.95 17.57
C LEU A 11 45.65 15.88 16.48
N LEU A 12 46.45 14.81 16.69
CA LEU A 12 46.54 13.66 15.79
C LEU A 12 45.32 12.70 15.94
N LEU A 13 44.63 12.70 17.10
CA LEU A 13 43.42 11.95 17.33
C LEU A 13 42.17 12.68 16.81
N LEU A 14 42.24 13.98 16.48
CA LEU A 14 41.17 14.76 15.90
C LEU A 14 41.16 14.81 14.37
N THR A 15 42.11 14.13 13.73
CA THR A 15 42.17 14.00 12.26
C THR A 15 42.03 12.57 11.77
N ILE A 16 41.44 11.68 12.57
CA ILE A 16 40.88 10.48 12.00
C ILE A 16 39.58 10.90 11.32
N ASN A 17 39.70 11.44 10.12
CA ASN A 17 38.64 11.33 9.16
C ASN A 17 38.35 9.85 9.07
N PHE A 18 37.20 9.42 9.59
CA PHE A 18 36.61 8.16 9.21
C PHE A 18 36.38 8.27 7.70
N VAL A 19 37.37 7.89 6.92
CA VAL A 19 37.13 7.49 5.55
C VAL A 19 36.23 6.30 5.71
N VAL A 20 34.94 6.51 5.54
CA VAL A 20 33.97 5.43 5.35
C VAL A 20 34.46 4.70 4.12
N THR A 21 35.20 3.61 4.31
CA THR A 21 35.66 2.79 3.19
C THR A 21 34.38 2.17 2.59
N ALA A 22 34.06 2.62 1.40
CA ALA A 22 33.03 2.01 0.56
C ALA A 22 33.15 0.49 0.61
N ALA A 23 32.07 -0.18 0.94
CA ALA A 23 32.01 -1.64 0.97
C ALA A 23 31.03 -2.15 -0.09
N PRO A 24 31.48 -2.98 -1.02
CA PRO A 24 30.58 -3.62 -1.97
C PRO A 24 29.56 -4.51 -1.24
N ARG A 25 28.30 -4.39 -1.59
CA ARG A 25 27.25 -5.27 -1.08
C ARG A 25 27.40 -6.66 -1.67
N SER A 26 27.35 -7.69 -0.82
CA SER A 26 27.31 -9.07 -1.27
C SER A 26 25.98 -9.40 -1.97
N LEU A 27 25.99 -10.40 -2.85
CA LEU A 27 24.76 -10.87 -3.50
C LEU A 27 23.70 -11.32 -2.48
N ALA A 28 24.11 -11.84 -1.32
CA ALA A 28 23.20 -12.22 -0.25
C ALA A 28 22.48 -11.01 0.37
N GLN A 29 23.20 -9.92 0.64
CA GLN A 29 22.62 -8.66 1.12
C GLN A 29 21.66 -8.07 0.09
N MET A 30 22.07 -8.02 -1.18
CA MET A 30 21.21 -7.52 -2.25
C MET A 30 19.93 -8.35 -2.43
N ARG A 31 20.01 -9.69 -2.32
CA ARG A 31 18.84 -10.56 -2.33
C ARG A 31 17.93 -10.33 -1.13
N GLN A 32 18.50 -10.09 0.03
CA GLN A 32 17.72 -9.77 1.23
C GLN A 32 17.01 -8.42 1.09
N ALA A 33 17.65 -7.40 0.52
CA ALA A 33 17.01 -6.13 0.19
C ALA A 33 15.83 -6.33 -0.77
N ALA A 34 16.04 -7.07 -1.85
CA ALA A 34 14.99 -7.36 -2.80
C ALA A 34 13.82 -8.15 -2.17
N LEU A 35 14.12 -9.12 -1.28
CA LEU A 35 13.09 -9.85 -0.54
C LEU A 35 12.27 -8.93 0.36
N ARG A 36 12.89 -8.00 1.09
CA ARG A 36 12.16 -7.04 1.92
C ARG A 36 11.17 -6.22 1.11
N VAL A 37 11.56 -5.74 -0.06
CA VAL A 37 10.68 -4.94 -0.93
C VAL A 37 9.57 -5.79 -1.52
N LEU A 38 9.89 -6.97 -2.09
CA LEU A 38 8.91 -7.81 -2.78
C LEU A 38 8.00 -8.62 -1.83
N SER A 39 8.36 -8.74 -0.54
CA SER A 39 7.54 -9.45 0.46
C SER A 39 6.83 -8.53 1.44
N ALA A 40 7.07 -7.20 1.41
CA ALA A 40 6.70 -6.34 2.51
C ALA A 40 5.94 -5.08 2.11
N GLN A 41 4.96 -4.79 2.93
CA GLN A 41 4.27 -3.51 3.11
C GLN A 41 5.18 -2.40 3.73
N GLN A 42 6.50 -2.52 3.64
CA GLN A 42 7.44 -1.72 4.43
C GLN A 42 7.70 -0.31 3.89
N LEU A 43 7.27 0.00 2.67
CA LEU A 43 7.60 1.30 2.04
C LEU A 43 6.47 2.33 2.09
N GLY A 44 5.46 2.10 2.94
CA GLY A 44 4.31 3.00 3.09
C GLY A 44 3.31 2.94 1.93
N VAL A 45 3.60 2.15 0.91
CA VAL A 45 2.74 1.84 -0.23
C VAL A 45 2.62 0.33 -0.35
N LYS A 46 1.47 -0.16 -0.76
CA LYS A 46 1.24 -1.62 -0.84
C LYS A 46 1.80 -2.13 -2.16
N HIS A 47 2.75 -3.04 -2.07
CA HIS A 47 3.24 -3.83 -3.18
C HIS A 47 3.59 -5.22 -2.67
N ALA A 48 2.96 -6.22 -3.21
CA ALA A 48 3.36 -7.60 -3.04
C ALA A 48 3.03 -8.33 -4.34
N PRO A 49 3.98 -8.45 -5.27
CA PRO A 49 3.80 -9.36 -6.38
C PRO A 49 3.70 -10.77 -5.79
N ASN A 50 2.52 -11.36 -5.95
CA ASN A 50 2.26 -12.70 -5.44
C ASN A 50 2.88 -13.76 -6.35
N VAL A 51 4.20 -13.84 -6.35
CA VAL A 51 4.94 -14.80 -7.17
C VAL A 51 5.65 -15.79 -6.29
N LYS A 52 5.27 -17.07 -6.41
CA LYS A 52 5.99 -18.19 -5.80
C LYS A 52 7.29 -18.44 -6.57
N GLY A 53 8.42 -18.42 -5.88
CA GLY A 53 9.71 -18.73 -6.49
C GLY A 53 10.89 -18.18 -5.69
N GLN A 54 12.08 -18.54 -6.11
CA GLN A 54 13.31 -17.93 -5.59
C GLN A 54 13.59 -16.64 -6.37
N ILE A 55 13.95 -15.58 -5.65
CA ILE A 55 14.47 -14.37 -6.29
C ILE A 55 15.73 -14.71 -7.07
N LYS A 56 15.69 -14.42 -8.37
CA LYS A 56 16.79 -14.59 -9.31
C LYS A 56 17.52 -13.26 -9.56
N LEU A 57 18.79 -13.37 -9.91
CA LEU A 57 19.52 -12.26 -10.51
C LEU A 57 19.12 -12.17 -11.98
N LEU A 58 18.44 -11.12 -12.37
CA LEU A 58 17.89 -10.93 -13.72
C LEU A 58 18.82 -10.11 -14.60
N ARG A 59 19.55 -9.16 -14.01
CA ARG A 59 20.56 -8.33 -14.66
C ARG A 59 21.60 -7.86 -13.65
N GLN A 60 22.85 -7.72 -14.08
CA GLN A 60 23.94 -7.17 -13.28
C GLN A 60 24.78 -6.23 -14.11
N GLU A 61 25.00 -5.02 -13.58
CA GLU A 61 25.88 -4.01 -14.12
C GLU A 61 26.82 -3.49 -13.02
N LYS A 62 27.82 -2.69 -13.40
CA LYS A 62 28.69 -2.05 -12.42
C LYS A 62 27.93 -0.92 -11.71
N GLY A 63 27.63 -1.12 -10.44
CA GLY A 63 26.91 -0.19 -9.58
C GLY A 63 25.48 -0.60 -9.28
N THR A 64 24.84 -1.43 -10.10
CA THR A 64 23.45 -1.87 -9.92
C THR A 64 23.25 -3.32 -10.26
N CYS A 65 22.21 -3.93 -9.71
CA CYS A 65 21.69 -5.22 -10.18
C CYS A 65 20.15 -5.24 -10.09
N ILE A 66 19.52 -6.03 -10.95
CA ILE A 66 18.09 -6.30 -10.93
C ILE A 66 17.88 -7.70 -10.40
N LEU A 67 17.13 -7.80 -9.33
CA LEU A 67 16.73 -9.02 -8.66
C LEU A 67 15.21 -9.12 -8.68
N GLY A 68 14.66 -10.31 -8.88
CA GLY A 68 13.22 -10.46 -8.91
C GLY A 68 12.78 -11.86 -9.27
N TYR A 69 11.51 -11.99 -9.51
CA TYR A 69 10.91 -13.23 -10.00
C TYR A 69 10.88 -13.25 -11.52
N GLU A 70 10.96 -14.41 -12.11
CA GLU A 70 11.01 -14.57 -13.57
C GLU A 70 9.75 -14.07 -14.27
N ASN A 71 8.59 -14.27 -13.64
CA ASN A 71 7.28 -13.83 -14.13
C ASN A 71 6.55 -12.95 -13.10
N GLY A 72 7.28 -12.10 -12.39
CA GLY A 72 6.73 -11.25 -11.36
C GLY A 72 7.63 -10.07 -11.05
N GLY A 73 7.36 -9.38 -9.95
CA GLY A 73 8.04 -8.13 -9.60
C GLY A 73 9.55 -8.21 -9.56
N PHE A 74 10.19 -7.07 -9.77
CA PHE A 74 11.63 -6.91 -9.69
C PHE A 74 12.03 -5.71 -8.83
N VAL A 75 13.27 -5.74 -8.35
CA VAL A 75 13.89 -4.66 -7.58
C VAL A 75 15.24 -4.33 -8.19
N VAL A 76 15.53 -3.04 -8.33
CA VAL A 76 16.83 -2.51 -8.70
C VAL A 76 17.58 -2.16 -7.43
N VAL A 77 18.65 -2.90 -7.16
CA VAL A 77 19.47 -2.79 -5.96
C VAL A 77 20.87 -2.28 -6.34
N THR A 78 21.44 -1.43 -5.53
CA THR A 78 22.81 -0.94 -5.76
C THR A 78 23.86 -1.91 -5.20
N THR A 79 25.01 -1.95 -5.83
CA THR A 79 26.10 -2.88 -5.48
C THR A 79 27.08 -2.33 -4.44
N ASP A 80 26.88 -1.09 -3.95
CA ASP A 80 27.82 -0.40 -3.06
C ASP A 80 27.06 0.39 -1.97
N ASP A 81 27.60 0.45 -0.76
CA ASP A 81 26.99 1.13 0.39
C ASP A 81 27.12 2.67 0.36
N LEU A 82 27.82 3.21 -0.63
CA LEU A 82 27.81 4.64 -0.94
C LEU A 82 26.48 5.12 -1.53
N LEU A 83 25.66 4.20 -1.97
CA LEU A 83 24.37 4.45 -2.62
C LEU A 83 23.22 3.94 -1.77
N PRO A 84 22.01 4.49 -1.91
CA PRO A 84 20.80 3.89 -1.37
C PRO A 84 20.70 2.40 -1.74
N GLU A 85 20.24 1.56 -0.84
CA GLU A 85 20.24 0.12 -1.06
C GLU A 85 19.32 -0.30 -2.20
N VAL A 86 18.10 0.25 -2.22
CA VAL A 86 17.07 0.03 -3.25
C VAL A 86 16.83 1.35 -3.95
N ILE A 87 16.87 1.36 -5.28
CA ILE A 87 16.69 2.54 -6.11
C ILE A 87 15.52 2.41 -7.08
N GLY A 88 14.81 1.31 -7.05
CA GLY A 88 13.58 1.14 -7.79
C GLY A 88 13.03 -0.26 -7.68
N TYR A 89 11.71 -0.36 -7.86
CA TYR A 89 11.01 -1.64 -7.89
C TYR A 89 9.71 -1.53 -8.66
N SER A 90 9.28 -2.65 -9.20
CA SER A 90 8.02 -2.79 -9.93
C SER A 90 7.36 -4.13 -9.60
N GLU A 91 6.04 -4.18 -9.68
CA GLU A 91 5.27 -5.42 -9.54
C GLU A 91 5.29 -6.26 -10.82
N THR A 92 5.60 -5.66 -11.96
CA THR A 92 5.65 -6.36 -13.23
C THR A 92 6.96 -7.14 -13.42
N ALA A 93 6.95 -8.13 -14.28
CA ALA A 93 8.16 -8.89 -14.61
C ALA A 93 9.19 -8.02 -15.35
N TYR A 94 10.48 -8.16 -14.99
CA TYR A 94 11.55 -7.52 -15.73
C TYR A 94 11.71 -8.15 -17.12
N LYS A 95 11.58 -7.33 -18.14
CA LYS A 95 11.78 -7.73 -19.54
C LYS A 95 13.07 -7.09 -20.10
N ALA A 96 14.09 -7.90 -20.33
CA ALA A 96 15.37 -7.40 -20.86
C ALA A 96 15.22 -6.72 -22.24
N ASN A 97 14.27 -7.18 -23.05
CA ASN A 97 13.95 -6.66 -24.38
C ASN A 97 12.63 -5.87 -24.39
N SER A 98 12.31 -5.20 -23.28
CA SER A 98 11.14 -4.33 -23.20
C SER A 98 11.17 -3.26 -24.28
N GLY A 99 9.99 -2.92 -24.86
CA GLY A 99 9.83 -1.72 -25.69
C GLY A 99 9.79 -0.41 -24.89
N ASN A 100 9.75 -0.48 -23.55
CA ASN A 100 9.64 0.67 -22.66
C ASN A 100 10.93 1.52 -22.65
N GLU A 101 11.01 2.48 -23.56
CA GLU A 101 12.18 3.34 -23.71
C GLU A 101 12.36 4.30 -22.51
N GLY A 102 11.26 4.70 -21.83
CA GLY A 102 11.31 5.52 -20.63
C GLY A 102 12.02 4.80 -19.48
N PHE A 103 11.65 3.57 -19.21
CA PHE A 103 12.32 2.75 -18.19
C PHE A 103 13.79 2.46 -18.54
N LYS A 104 14.08 2.15 -19.81
CA LYS A 104 15.46 1.96 -20.28
C LYS A 104 16.31 3.21 -20.08
N TRP A 105 15.75 4.38 -20.39
CA TRP A 105 16.40 5.67 -20.16
C TRP A 105 16.75 5.87 -18.69
N TRP A 106 15.76 5.72 -17.77
CA TRP A 106 15.99 5.85 -16.34
C TRP A 106 17.06 4.88 -15.84
N LEU A 107 16.97 3.62 -16.24
CA LEU A 107 17.93 2.57 -15.82
C LEU A 107 19.35 2.89 -16.29
N SER A 108 19.51 3.30 -17.54
CA SER A 108 20.83 3.67 -18.08
C SER A 108 21.43 4.90 -17.37
N ALA A 109 20.61 5.94 -17.12
CA ALA A 109 21.04 7.15 -16.42
C ALA A 109 21.47 6.82 -14.99
N THR A 110 20.66 6.04 -14.28
CA THR A 110 20.92 5.60 -12.91
C THR A 110 22.18 4.73 -12.81
N GLU A 111 22.42 3.84 -13.76
CA GLU A 111 23.64 3.04 -13.84
C GLU A 111 24.88 3.90 -14.04
N LYS A 112 24.80 4.96 -14.84
CA LYS A 112 25.89 5.94 -15.01
C LYS A 112 26.13 6.69 -13.70
N ALA A 113 25.08 7.21 -13.07
CA ALA A 113 25.16 7.91 -11.79
C ALA A 113 25.79 7.05 -10.70
N ALA A 114 25.34 5.79 -10.56
CA ALA A 114 25.90 4.84 -9.60
C ALA A 114 27.41 4.62 -9.79
N ARG A 115 27.86 4.49 -11.04
CA ARG A 115 29.30 4.34 -11.35
C ARG A 115 30.11 5.56 -10.92
N GLU A 116 29.63 6.78 -11.16
CA GLU A 116 30.32 8.00 -10.78
C GLU A 116 30.35 8.20 -9.26
N VAL A 117 29.27 7.89 -8.54
CA VAL A 117 29.24 7.88 -7.07
C VAL A 117 30.28 6.93 -6.49
N ILE A 118 30.30 5.69 -6.96
CA ILE A 118 31.29 4.68 -6.53
C ILE A 118 32.74 5.17 -6.82
N LYS A 119 32.95 5.77 -7.97
CA LYS A 119 34.26 6.30 -8.36
C LYS A 119 34.71 7.48 -7.49
N SER A 120 33.79 8.34 -7.08
CA SER A 120 34.08 9.51 -6.26
C SER A 120 34.30 9.18 -4.78
N GLY A 121 33.74 8.07 -4.29
CA GLY A 121 33.78 7.69 -2.89
C GLY A 121 32.87 8.56 -2.00
N THR A 122 31.98 9.37 -2.55
CA THR A 122 31.08 10.25 -1.79
C THR A 122 29.73 9.58 -1.59
N LYS A 123 29.35 9.36 -0.33
CA LYS A 123 28.07 8.72 0.01
C LYS A 123 26.88 9.58 -0.42
N GLN A 124 25.93 8.96 -1.08
CA GLN A 124 24.64 9.52 -1.44
C GLN A 124 23.54 8.97 -0.53
N ILE A 125 22.64 9.83 -0.09
CA ILE A 125 21.49 9.48 0.76
C ILE A 125 20.27 10.08 0.11
N SER A 126 19.26 9.25 -0.17
CA SER A 126 17.94 9.76 -0.58
C SER A 126 17.24 10.39 0.61
N ILE A 127 16.57 11.52 0.38
CA ILE A 127 15.84 12.24 1.42
C ILE A 127 14.40 11.74 1.39
N ALA A 128 13.94 11.18 2.51
CA ALA A 128 12.57 10.73 2.65
C ALA A 128 11.60 11.94 2.69
N PRO A 129 10.39 11.82 2.12
CA PRO A 129 9.41 12.91 2.11
C PRO A 129 9.07 13.45 3.51
N ALA A 130 8.94 12.57 4.49
CA ALA A 130 8.64 12.94 5.88
C ALA A 130 9.70 13.85 6.52
N ASP A 131 10.97 13.73 6.13
CA ASP A 131 12.06 14.57 6.63
C ASP A 131 11.90 16.04 6.21
N ASN A 132 11.13 16.30 5.16
CA ASN A 132 10.80 17.63 4.64
C ASN A 132 9.37 18.08 4.98
N GLY A 133 8.67 17.37 5.87
CA GLY A 133 7.33 17.73 6.34
C GLY A 133 6.19 17.35 5.39
N PHE A 134 6.45 16.50 4.38
CA PHE A 134 5.41 15.94 3.51
C PHE A 134 4.81 14.67 4.12
N PRO A 135 3.62 14.21 3.66
CA PRO A 135 3.13 12.87 3.97
C PRO A 135 4.20 11.81 3.69
N SER A 136 4.29 10.80 4.54
CA SER A 136 5.36 9.79 4.42
C SER A 136 5.32 9.03 3.09
N ALA A 137 4.13 8.78 2.55
CA ALA A 137 3.95 8.18 1.23
C ALA A 137 2.63 8.64 0.60
N ILE A 138 2.59 8.66 -0.72
CA ILE A 138 1.38 8.84 -1.54
C ILE A 138 1.34 7.66 -2.52
N PRO A 139 0.34 6.77 -2.44
CA PRO A 139 0.22 5.68 -3.40
C PRO A 139 -0.07 6.20 -4.80
N GLU A 140 0.05 5.34 -5.79
CA GLU A 140 -0.25 5.67 -7.19
C GLU A 140 -1.64 6.29 -7.34
N LEU A 141 -1.72 7.40 -8.04
CA LEU A 141 -2.96 8.13 -8.29
C LEU A 141 -3.67 7.61 -9.55
N LEU A 142 -2.91 7.19 -10.56
CA LEU A 142 -3.43 6.71 -11.82
C LEU A 142 -3.75 5.22 -11.76
N THR A 143 -4.90 4.84 -12.33
CA THR A 143 -5.25 3.42 -12.56
C THR A 143 -4.98 2.99 -14.00
N SER A 144 -4.85 3.96 -14.92
CA SER A 144 -4.63 3.68 -16.35
C SER A 144 -3.26 3.03 -16.59
N ARG A 145 -3.27 1.96 -17.38
CA ARG A 145 -2.06 1.26 -17.85
C ARG A 145 -2.10 1.24 -19.37
N TRP A 146 -1.87 2.40 -19.97
CA TRP A 146 -2.06 2.60 -21.39
C TRP A 146 -0.76 2.52 -22.18
N GLY A 147 -0.91 2.16 -23.44
CA GLY A 147 0.16 2.10 -24.44
C GLY A 147 0.01 3.14 -25.53
N GLN A 148 0.65 2.90 -26.68
CA GLN A 148 0.73 3.84 -27.79
C GLN A 148 0.23 3.27 -29.12
N GLU A 149 -0.04 1.96 -29.18
CA GLU A 149 -0.53 1.24 -30.35
C GLU A 149 -2.05 1.04 -30.28
N THR A 150 -2.60 0.04 -30.95
CA THR A 150 -4.02 -0.30 -30.91
C THR A 150 -4.45 -0.75 -29.51
N PRO A 151 -5.59 -0.27 -28.95
CA PRO A 151 -6.60 0.59 -29.58
C PRO A 151 -6.32 2.10 -29.48
N TYR A 152 -5.32 2.52 -28.74
CA TYR A 152 -5.04 3.92 -28.38
C TYR A 152 -4.82 4.80 -29.61
N ASN A 153 -4.19 4.27 -30.66
CA ASN A 153 -3.89 5.01 -31.88
C ASN A 153 -4.95 4.87 -33.00
N ASN A 154 -6.10 4.22 -32.75
CA ASN A 154 -7.09 3.92 -33.79
C ASN A 154 -7.56 5.15 -34.59
N LEU A 155 -7.55 6.33 -33.97
CA LEU A 155 -7.93 7.60 -34.61
C LEU A 155 -6.74 8.50 -34.91
N CYS A 156 -5.50 8.09 -34.63
CA CYS A 156 -4.33 8.83 -35.05
C CYS A 156 -4.21 8.94 -36.57
N PRO A 157 -3.55 9.98 -37.12
CA PRO A 157 -3.39 10.14 -38.56
C PRO A 157 -2.69 8.97 -39.26
N ILE A 158 -2.91 8.82 -40.54
CA ILE A 158 -2.10 7.96 -41.39
C ILE A 158 -0.88 8.75 -41.85
N GLY A 159 0.30 8.26 -41.57
CA GLY A 159 1.56 8.92 -41.88
C GLY A 159 2.63 7.93 -42.37
N THR A 160 3.89 8.31 -42.24
CA THR A 160 5.06 7.51 -42.61
C THR A 160 5.93 7.20 -41.40
N SER A 161 6.92 6.32 -41.56
CA SER A 161 7.99 6.14 -40.58
C SER A 161 8.97 7.33 -40.57
N THR A 162 9.76 7.45 -39.50
CA THR A 162 10.83 8.46 -39.41
C THR A 162 11.85 8.36 -40.54
N SER A 163 12.06 7.16 -41.09
CA SER A 163 12.89 6.92 -42.29
C SER A 163 12.19 7.29 -43.61
N GLY A 164 10.90 7.69 -43.57
CA GLY A 164 10.11 8.02 -44.72
C GLY A 164 9.60 6.82 -45.54
N ASN A 165 9.80 5.61 -45.06
CA ASN A 165 9.36 4.37 -45.71
C ASN A 165 8.09 3.83 -45.05
N GLY A 166 7.21 3.26 -45.87
CA GLY A 166 5.94 2.71 -45.41
C GLY A 166 4.89 3.78 -45.10
N ARG A 167 3.63 3.37 -45.13
CA ARG A 167 2.48 4.21 -44.76
C ARG A 167 1.58 3.39 -43.84
N GLY A 168 1.19 3.96 -42.74
CA GLY A 168 0.37 3.26 -41.75
C GLY A 168 -0.23 4.21 -40.74
N ARG A 169 -0.93 3.63 -39.80
CA ARG A 169 -1.43 4.34 -38.62
C ARG A 169 -0.23 4.79 -37.76
N CYS A 170 -0.15 6.07 -37.46
CA CYS A 170 0.89 6.59 -36.59
C CYS A 170 0.66 6.17 -35.12
N MET A 171 1.74 6.06 -34.35
CA MET A 171 1.66 5.89 -32.90
C MET A 171 1.10 7.14 -32.23
N THR A 172 0.48 6.98 -31.05
CA THR A 172 0.00 8.15 -30.27
C THR A 172 1.14 9.06 -29.86
N GLY A 173 2.30 8.50 -29.53
CA GLY A 173 3.44 9.17 -28.93
C GLY A 173 3.33 9.30 -27.41
N CYS A 174 4.47 9.20 -26.73
CA CYS A 174 4.54 9.21 -25.25
C CYS A 174 3.95 10.49 -24.64
N VAL A 175 4.10 11.63 -25.29
CA VAL A 175 3.54 12.93 -24.85
C VAL A 175 2.01 12.88 -24.81
N ALA A 176 1.37 12.39 -25.89
CA ALA A 176 -0.09 12.27 -25.92
C ALA A 176 -0.59 11.27 -24.88
N THR A 177 0.12 10.15 -24.70
CA THR A 177 -0.22 9.13 -23.70
C THR A 177 -0.13 9.69 -22.28
N ALA A 178 0.95 10.40 -21.95
CA ALA A 178 1.11 11.01 -20.62
C ALA A 178 0.04 12.09 -20.35
N MET A 179 -0.24 12.97 -21.35
CA MET A 179 -1.33 13.95 -21.24
C MET A 179 -2.67 13.26 -21.04
N ALA A 180 -3.00 12.26 -21.86
CA ALA A 180 -4.26 11.56 -21.80
C ALA A 180 -4.48 10.84 -20.45
N GLN A 181 -3.46 10.23 -19.89
CA GLN A 181 -3.52 9.61 -18.55
C GLN A 181 -3.83 10.63 -17.45
N VAL A 182 -3.21 11.82 -17.51
CA VAL A 182 -3.50 12.92 -16.56
C VAL A 182 -4.93 13.42 -16.73
N LEU A 183 -5.38 13.66 -17.96
CA LEU A 183 -6.76 14.08 -18.24
C LEU A 183 -7.77 13.02 -17.80
N ASN A 184 -7.45 11.74 -18.02
CA ASN A 184 -8.27 10.63 -17.55
C ASN A 184 -8.35 10.56 -16.02
N TYR A 185 -7.25 10.85 -15.31
CA TYR A 185 -7.27 10.92 -13.85
C TYR A 185 -8.30 11.95 -13.35
N PHE A 186 -8.33 13.15 -13.95
CA PHE A 186 -9.29 14.19 -13.58
C PHE A 186 -10.68 14.00 -14.22
N LYS A 187 -10.82 13.12 -15.22
CA LYS A 187 -12.04 13.02 -16.06
C LYS A 187 -12.51 14.39 -16.56
N SER A 188 -11.56 15.22 -16.95
CA SER A 188 -11.75 16.62 -17.30
C SER A 188 -10.89 17.02 -18.51
N PRO A 189 -11.39 17.92 -19.37
CA PRO A 189 -12.73 18.51 -19.39
C PRO A 189 -13.80 17.55 -19.98
N LEU A 190 -15.08 17.89 -19.86
CA LEU A 190 -16.13 17.16 -20.58
C LEU A 190 -16.08 17.45 -22.08
N LYS A 191 -15.76 18.69 -22.45
CA LYS A 191 -15.50 19.14 -23.82
C LYS A 191 -14.26 20.01 -23.85
N GLY A 192 -13.51 19.95 -24.93
CA GLY A 192 -12.38 20.84 -25.13
C GLY A 192 -12.78 22.23 -25.61
N ILE A 193 -11.79 23.04 -25.98
CA ILE A 193 -11.94 24.47 -26.35
C ILE A 193 -11.35 24.71 -27.74
N GLY A 194 -12.13 25.35 -28.62
CA GLY A 194 -11.70 25.81 -29.96
C GLY A 194 -11.41 24.71 -30.95
N THR A 195 -10.70 25.08 -32.03
CA THR A 195 -10.30 24.17 -33.10
C THR A 195 -8.79 24.30 -33.30
N TYR A 196 -8.11 23.18 -33.53
CA TYR A 196 -6.68 23.18 -33.81
C TYR A 196 -6.30 22.22 -34.92
N THR A 197 -5.32 22.62 -35.75
CA THR A 197 -4.89 21.90 -36.95
C THR A 197 -3.39 21.71 -36.92
N ILE A 198 -2.93 20.50 -37.22
CA ILE A 198 -1.52 20.18 -37.41
C ILE A 198 -1.25 19.59 -38.78
N GLY A 199 0.00 19.67 -39.23
CA GLY A 199 0.46 19.01 -40.45
C GLY A 199 1.05 17.62 -40.15
N VAL A 200 0.71 16.62 -40.95
CA VAL A 200 1.24 15.25 -40.88
C VAL A 200 2.06 14.95 -42.12
N LYS A 201 3.35 14.69 -41.95
CA LYS A 201 4.26 14.41 -43.06
C LYS A 201 3.89 13.12 -43.80
N GLN A 202 3.99 13.16 -45.13
CA GLN A 202 3.69 12.05 -46.03
C GLN A 202 4.91 11.68 -46.87
N ASN A 203 4.93 10.45 -47.40
CA ASN A 203 5.92 9.99 -48.35
C ASN A 203 5.94 10.90 -49.58
N GLY A 204 7.13 11.25 -50.10
CA GLY A 204 7.29 12.12 -51.24
C GLY A 204 7.30 13.61 -50.92
N GLY A 205 7.32 14.00 -49.61
CA GLY A 205 7.46 15.38 -49.17
C GLY A 205 6.15 16.19 -49.07
N GLY A 206 4.99 15.54 -49.23
CA GLY A 206 3.68 16.14 -48.95
C GLY A 206 3.38 16.24 -47.45
N THR A 207 2.44 17.13 -47.10
CA THR A 207 1.90 17.26 -45.74
C THR A 207 0.38 17.25 -45.82
N ASP A 208 -0.24 16.26 -45.14
CA ASP A 208 -1.69 16.25 -44.90
C ASP A 208 -1.99 17.04 -43.64
N SER A 209 -3.20 17.55 -43.48
CA SER A 209 -3.62 18.23 -42.26
C SER A 209 -4.59 17.37 -41.44
N THR A 210 -4.43 17.42 -40.16
CA THR A 210 -5.38 16.84 -39.19
C THR A 210 -5.93 17.96 -38.33
N THR A 211 -7.25 18.07 -38.27
CA THR A 211 -7.98 19.12 -37.54
C THR A 211 -8.88 18.48 -36.52
N ILE A 212 -8.86 18.99 -35.31
CA ILE A 212 -9.79 18.64 -34.22
C ILE A 212 -10.58 19.88 -33.82
N ASP A 213 -11.91 19.75 -33.88
CA ASP A 213 -12.82 20.72 -33.26
C ASP A 213 -13.10 20.28 -31.81
N TYR A 214 -12.30 20.80 -30.86
CA TYR A 214 -12.41 20.50 -29.46
C TYR A 214 -13.74 20.99 -28.87
N GLY A 215 -14.29 22.11 -29.37
CA GLY A 215 -15.54 22.67 -28.87
C GLY A 215 -16.75 21.76 -29.12
N SER A 216 -16.70 20.96 -30.18
CA SER A 216 -17.73 19.96 -30.51
C SER A 216 -17.40 18.56 -29.99
N THR A 217 -16.14 18.29 -29.62
CA THR A 217 -15.69 16.98 -29.14
C THR A 217 -16.06 16.79 -27.67
N THR A 218 -16.89 15.79 -27.37
CA THR A 218 -17.20 15.33 -26.01
C THR A 218 -16.32 14.13 -25.67
N PHE A 219 -15.64 14.19 -24.53
CA PHE A 219 -14.86 13.07 -24.02
C PHE A 219 -15.76 12.11 -23.29
N ASP A 220 -15.84 10.88 -23.74
CA ASP A 220 -16.68 9.83 -23.16
C ASP A 220 -15.95 9.11 -22.01
N TRP A 221 -15.85 9.80 -20.87
CA TRP A 221 -15.15 9.31 -19.71
C TRP A 221 -15.73 8.02 -19.11
N ALA A 222 -16.98 7.73 -19.38
CA ALA A 222 -17.66 6.52 -18.90
C ALA A 222 -17.17 5.25 -19.60
N ASN A 223 -16.83 5.37 -20.92
CA ASN A 223 -16.38 4.26 -21.74
C ASN A 223 -14.83 4.17 -21.84
N ILE A 224 -14.10 4.97 -21.08
CA ILE A 224 -12.63 4.85 -21.00
C ILE A 224 -12.25 3.86 -19.91
N LEU A 225 -11.58 2.76 -20.31
CA LEU A 225 -11.10 1.70 -19.44
C LEU A 225 -9.70 2.01 -18.90
N ASP A 226 -9.37 1.41 -17.76
CA ASP A 226 -8.03 1.50 -17.19
C ASP A 226 -6.99 0.67 -17.97
N GLU A 227 -7.42 -0.45 -18.57
CA GLU A 227 -6.58 -1.37 -19.37
C GLU A 227 -7.34 -1.86 -20.61
N TYR A 228 -6.61 -2.10 -21.69
CA TYR A 228 -7.16 -2.61 -22.95
C TYR A 228 -6.40 -3.85 -23.39
N HIS A 229 -7.02 -5.02 -23.25
CA HIS A 229 -6.47 -6.29 -23.70
C HIS A 229 -7.28 -6.83 -24.89
N ASP A 230 -6.64 -7.51 -25.81
CA ASP A 230 -7.29 -8.06 -27.00
C ASP A 230 -8.57 -8.84 -26.66
N GLY A 231 -9.70 -8.41 -27.27
CA GLY A 231 -11.01 -9.01 -27.06
C GLY A 231 -11.68 -8.67 -25.72
N SER A 232 -11.10 -7.78 -24.90
CA SER A 232 -11.66 -7.37 -23.60
C SER A 232 -12.45 -6.06 -23.64
N TYR A 233 -12.50 -5.37 -24.76
CA TYR A 233 -13.15 -4.06 -24.91
C TYR A 233 -14.06 -3.99 -26.14
N THR A 234 -15.04 -3.12 -26.09
CA THR A 234 -15.97 -2.82 -27.18
C THR A 234 -15.38 -1.81 -28.17
N THR A 235 -16.05 -1.61 -29.31
CA THR A 235 -15.67 -0.56 -30.26
C THR A 235 -15.85 0.83 -29.65
N GLU A 236 -16.88 1.04 -28.85
CA GLU A 236 -17.18 2.28 -28.15
C GLU A 236 -16.06 2.64 -27.16
N GLU A 237 -15.62 1.68 -26.36
CA GLU A 237 -14.52 1.84 -25.40
C GLU A 237 -13.18 2.13 -26.13
N ALA A 238 -12.90 1.42 -27.22
CA ALA A 238 -11.72 1.69 -28.04
C ALA A 238 -11.74 3.10 -28.65
N ASN A 239 -12.91 3.54 -29.16
CA ASN A 239 -13.07 4.88 -29.74
C ASN A 239 -12.96 5.97 -28.67
N ALA A 240 -13.46 5.74 -27.45
CA ALA A 240 -13.37 6.70 -26.36
C ALA A 240 -11.91 7.05 -26.02
N VAL A 241 -11.07 6.03 -25.81
CA VAL A 241 -9.65 6.26 -25.51
C VAL A 241 -8.90 6.82 -26.74
N ALA A 242 -9.17 6.31 -27.95
CA ALA A 242 -8.51 6.80 -29.18
C ALA A 242 -8.86 8.27 -29.46
N THR A 243 -10.09 8.70 -29.16
CA THR A 243 -10.50 10.10 -29.28
C THR A 243 -9.69 11.00 -28.34
N LEU A 244 -9.55 10.59 -27.07
CA LEU A 244 -8.74 11.33 -26.12
C LEU A 244 -7.28 11.41 -26.58
N MET A 245 -6.72 10.29 -27.03
CA MET A 245 -5.32 10.20 -27.47
C MET A 245 -5.03 11.10 -28.66
N VAL A 246 -5.86 11.06 -29.73
CA VAL A 246 -5.63 11.91 -30.90
C VAL A 246 -5.83 13.39 -30.58
N CYS A 247 -6.79 13.72 -29.70
CA CYS A 247 -6.97 15.08 -29.22
C CYS A 247 -5.73 15.58 -28.44
N CYS A 248 -5.15 14.77 -27.56
CA CYS A 248 -3.92 15.13 -26.85
C CYS A 248 -2.76 15.36 -27.83
N GLY A 249 -2.58 14.47 -28.78
CA GLY A 249 -1.50 14.60 -29.76
C GLY A 249 -1.64 15.83 -30.66
N VAL A 250 -2.83 16.10 -31.19
CA VAL A 250 -3.08 17.29 -32.00
C VAL A 250 -2.90 18.57 -31.16
N ALA A 251 -3.41 18.60 -29.92
CA ALA A 251 -3.23 19.75 -29.03
C ALA A 251 -1.76 20.06 -28.74
N ALA A 252 -0.93 19.02 -28.63
CA ALA A 252 0.50 19.12 -28.39
C ALA A 252 1.35 19.32 -29.65
N ASP A 253 0.75 19.60 -30.80
CA ASP A 253 1.46 19.77 -32.07
C ASP A 253 2.37 18.58 -32.42
N MET A 254 1.82 17.35 -32.26
CA MET A 254 2.53 16.10 -32.43
C MET A 254 3.11 15.91 -33.82
N GLN A 255 4.36 15.58 -33.92
CA GLN A 255 4.98 15.07 -35.11
C GLN A 255 4.71 13.58 -35.22
N TYR A 256 3.71 13.22 -36.03
CA TYR A 256 3.20 11.87 -36.14
C TYR A 256 4.03 11.00 -37.08
N TYR A 257 4.48 9.82 -36.60
CA TYR A 257 5.15 8.78 -37.39
C TYR A 257 4.64 7.39 -36.99
N THR A 258 4.81 6.41 -37.88
CA THR A 258 4.37 5.02 -37.64
C THR A 258 5.27 4.25 -36.70
N ASP A 259 6.51 4.69 -36.49
CA ASP A 259 7.57 4.06 -35.71
C ASP A 259 7.94 4.87 -34.45
N GLY A 260 7.22 5.97 -34.17
CA GLY A 260 7.42 6.77 -32.97
C GLY A 260 7.06 8.24 -33.17
N SER A 261 6.00 8.69 -32.51
CA SER A 261 5.53 10.09 -32.56
C SER A 261 6.05 10.89 -31.36
N GLY A 262 6.39 12.16 -31.56
CA GLY A 262 6.96 13.00 -30.51
C GLY A 262 6.71 14.49 -30.70
N THR A 263 6.86 15.24 -29.62
CA THR A 263 6.78 16.71 -29.60
C THR A 263 7.49 17.25 -28.36
N LEU A 264 7.59 18.58 -28.24
CA LEU A 264 8.22 19.23 -27.09
C LEU A 264 7.23 19.36 -25.92
N THR A 265 7.74 19.30 -24.67
CA THR A 265 6.95 19.49 -23.44
C THR A 265 6.22 20.85 -23.43
N GLN A 266 6.84 21.90 -24.00
CA GLN A 266 6.18 23.21 -24.12
C GLN A 266 4.88 23.13 -24.93
N ASN A 267 4.87 22.38 -26.01
CA ASN A 267 3.67 22.21 -26.83
C ASN A 267 2.56 21.48 -26.06
N ALA A 268 2.92 20.52 -25.19
CA ALA A 268 1.97 19.86 -24.30
C ALA A 268 1.33 20.84 -23.32
N VAL A 269 2.13 21.74 -22.69
CA VAL A 269 1.60 22.82 -21.82
C VAL A 269 0.64 23.71 -22.58
N ASP A 270 1.04 24.13 -23.75
CA ASP A 270 0.24 25.05 -24.59
C ASP A 270 -1.07 24.39 -25.00
N GLY A 271 -1.05 23.10 -25.35
CA GLY A 271 -2.23 22.31 -25.66
C GLY A 271 -3.16 22.10 -24.48
N LEU A 272 -2.60 21.77 -23.30
CA LEU A 272 -3.37 21.63 -22.05
C LEU A 272 -4.11 22.93 -21.69
N ARG A 273 -3.45 24.06 -21.82
CA ARG A 273 -4.06 25.38 -21.58
C ARG A 273 -5.09 25.75 -22.65
N ARG A 274 -4.70 25.68 -23.92
CA ARG A 274 -5.49 26.15 -25.06
C ARG A 274 -6.72 25.30 -25.32
N ASN A 275 -6.56 23.96 -25.31
CA ASN A 275 -7.60 23.05 -25.79
C ASN A 275 -8.31 22.30 -24.66
N PHE A 276 -7.69 22.16 -23.49
CA PHE A 276 -8.28 21.42 -22.36
C PHE A 276 -8.60 22.28 -21.15
N GLY A 277 -8.29 23.59 -21.18
CA GLY A 277 -8.67 24.52 -20.12
C GLY A 277 -7.85 24.43 -18.83
N PHE A 278 -6.72 23.73 -18.82
CA PHE A 278 -5.82 23.62 -17.68
C PHE A 278 -4.97 24.88 -17.50
N ALA A 279 -5.62 26.00 -17.14
CA ALA A 279 -5.02 27.32 -17.13
C ALA A 279 -3.77 27.43 -16.22
N ASN A 280 -3.70 26.66 -15.14
CA ASN A 280 -2.61 26.64 -14.17
C ASN A 280 -1.43 25.73 -14.58
N ALA A 281 -1.58 24.93 -15.64
CA ALA A 281 -0.51 24.09 -16.15
C ALA A 281 0.72 24.93 -16.50
N ARG A 282 1.89 24.59 -15.96
CA ARG A 282 3.14 25.28 -16.28
C ARG A 282 4.31 24.29 -16.34
N MET A 283 5.20 24.55 -17.25
CA MET A 283 6.45 23.81 -17.36
C MET A 283 7.48 24.35 -16.38
N LEU A 284 8.18 23.46 -15.72
CA LEU A 284 9.42 23.73 -15.01
C LEU A 284 10.54 22.94 -15.66
N LYS A 285 11.69 23.57 -15.83
CA LYS A 285 12.93 22.94 -16.32
C LYS A 285 13.83 22.62 -15.14
N ARG A 286 14.41 21.44 -15.13
CA ARG A 286 15.35 21.03 -14.10
C ARG A 286 16.58 21.93 -14.06
N ALA A 287 17.09 22.36 -15.20
CA ALA A 287 18.24 23.26 -15.32
C ALA A 287 18.06 24.61 -14.63
N ASP A 288 16.82 25.09 -14.53
CA ASP A 288 16.49 26.41 -13.94
C ASP A 288 16.19 26.32 -12.43
N ASN A 289 16.23 25.10 -11.83
CA ASN A 289 15.79 24.87 -10.45
C ASN A 289 16.87 24.21 -9.60
N VAL A 290 17.02 24.68 -8.35
CA VAL A 290 17.84 24.01 -7.34
C VAL A 290 17.23 22.63 -7.05
N TYR A 291 18.07 21.64 -6.88
CA TYR A 291 17.66 20.23 -6.68
C TYR A 291 16.62 20.07 -5.57
N GLN A 292 16.81 20.67 -4.38
CA GLN A 292 15.87 20.56 -3.28
C GLN A 292 14.48 21.08 -3.67
N ASN A 293 14.40 22.26 -4.31
CA ASN A 293 13.15 22.82 -4.78
C ASN A 293 12.45 21.91 -5.81
N TRP A 294 13.23 21.16 -6.60
CA TRP A 294 12.70 20.21 -7.59
C TRP A 294 11.97 19.07 -6.92
N MET A 295 12.60 18.42 -5.93
CA MET A 295 11.97 17.33 -5.18
C MET A 295 10.81 17.81 -4.32
N ASP A 296 10.95 18.96 -3.65
CA ASP A 296 9.86 19.56 -2.86
C ASP A 296 8.65 19.89 -3.76
N THR A 297 8.89 20.31 -5.01
CA THR A 297 7.80 20.51 -5.98
C THR A 297 7.11 19.21 -6.33
N ILE A 298 7.86 18.13 -6.57
CA ILE A 298 7.28 16.80 -6.86
C ILE A 298 6.42 16.35 -5.68
N TYR A 299 6.96 16.42 -4.46
CA TYR A 299 6.20 16.03 -3.26
C TYR A 299 5.00 16.93 -3.01
N THR A 300 5.13 18.24 -3.26
CA THR A 300 4.01 19.20 -3.15
C THR A 300 2.87 18.83 -4.10
N GLU A 301 3.15 18.63 -5.38
CA GLU A 301 2.11 18.29 -6.36
C GLU A 301 1.43 16.97 -6.01
N LEU A 302 2.22 15.94 -5.71
CA LEU A 302 1.68 14.62 -5.40
C LEU A 302 0.91 14.59 -4.07
N SER A 303 1.36 15.32 -3.04
CA SER A 303 0.63 15.44 -1.77
C SER A 303 -0.71 16.17 -1.93
N HIS A 304 -0.82 17.04 -2.93
CA HIS A 304 -2.09 17.65 -3.34
C HIS A 304 -2.85 16.82 -4.39
N LEU A 305 -2.47 15.56 -4.57
CA LEU A 305 -3.12 14.60 -5.46
C LEU A 305 -3.15 15.08 -6.93
N ARG A 306 -2.12 15.78 -7.34
CA ARG A 306 -1.92 16.24 -8.71
C ARG A 306 -0.80 15.45 -9.37
N PRO A 307 -1.12 14.53 -10.29
CA PRO A 307 -0.13 13.83 -11.06
C PRO A 307 0.68 14.81 -11.91
N ILE A 308 1.95 14.49 -12.09
CA ILE A 308 2.90 15.34 -12.81
C ILE A 308 3.20 14.70 -14.17
N TYR A 309 2.97 15.42 -15.27
CA TYR A 309 3.59 15.05 -16.54
C TYR A 309 5.10 15.31 -16.40
N TYR A 310 5.90 14.32 -16.69
CA TYR A 310 7.35 14.41 -16.65
C TYR A 310 7.99 13.98 -17.95
N SER A 311 9.10 14.61 -18.33
CA SER A 311 9.87 14.22 -19.49
C SER A 311 11.38 14.33 -19.23
N GLY A 312 12.12 13.49 -19.92
CA GLY A 312 13.57 13.53 -19.95
C GLY A 312 14.11 13.18 -21.32
N MET A 313 15.25 13.76 -21.68
CA MET A 313 15.94 13.46 -22.93
C MET A 313 17.24 12.70 -22.65
N ASP A 314 17.56 11.74 -23.50
CA ASP A 314 18.91 11.15 -23.54
C ASP A 314 19.74 11.90 -24.60
N SER A 315 20.66 12.69 -24.11
CA SER A 315 21.59 13.45 -24.97
C SER A 315 22.53 12.56 -25.81
N TYR A 316 22.63 11.28 -25.46
CA TYR A 316 23.51 10.33 -26.13
C TYR A 316 22.83 9.54 -27.25
N TYR A 317 21.55 9.16 -27.05
CA TYR A 317 20.76 8.38 -28.04
C TYR A 317 19.77 9.23 -28.82
N GLY A 318 19.64 10.53 -28.51
CA GLY A 318 18.83 11.47 -29.28
C GLY A 318 17.31 11.28 -29.17
N GLY A 319 16.83 10.57 -28.14
CA GLY A 319 15.40 10.35 -27.88
C GLY A 319 14.95 10.98 -26.58
N GLY A 320 13.74 11.52 -26.54
CA GLY A 320 13.09 11.98 -25.33
C GLY A 320 11.86 11.13 -25.01
N HIS A 321 11.54 10.99 -23.73
CA HIS A 321 10.35 10.26 -23.28
C HIS A 321 9.55 11.09 -22.30
N ALA A 322 8.23 11.00 -22.44
CA ALA A 322 7.26 11.58 -21.52
C ALA A 322 6.50 10.46 -20.79
N PHE A 323 6.27 10.66 -19.50
CA PHE A 323 5.60 9.73 -18.62
C PHE A 323 4.95 10.49 -17.46
N VAL A 324 4.32 9.80 -16.53
CA VAL A 324 3.60 10.45 -15.42
C VAL A 324 4.21 10.03 -14.08
N PHE A 325 4.49 11.01 -13.22
CA PHE A 325 4.71 10.78 -11.80
C PHE A 325 3.37 10.90 -11.08
N ASP A 326 3.00 9.89 -10.31
CA ASP A 326 1.67 9.83 -9.71
C ASP A 326 1.63 9.25 -8.29
N GLY A 327 2.76 9.17 -7.61
CA GLY A 327 2.87 8.75 -6.22
C GLY A 327 4.30 8.77 -5.73
N TYR A 328 4.52 8.46 -4.45
CA TYR A 328 5.85 8.23 -3.88
C TYR A 328 5.78 7.35 -2.63
N ASP A 329 6.84 6.60 -2.36
CA ASP A 329 6.98 5.76 -1.17
C ASP A 329 7.65 6.49 0.00
N ASN A 330 7.77 5.85 1.15
CA ASN A 330 8.35 6.43 2.36
C ASN A 330 9.89 6.58 2.31
N GLN A 331 10.55 6.07 1.27
CA GLN A 331 11.97 6.26 1.01
C GLN A 331 12.22 7.40 0.00
N GLY A 332 11.16 7.98 -0.56
CA GLY A 332 11.21 9.04 -1.55
C GLY A 332 11.39 8.54 -2.99
N ASN A 333 11.19 7.25 -3.26
CA ASN A 333 11.06 6.77 -4.63
C ASN A 333 9.72 7.25 -5.19
N VAL A 334 9.74 7.79 -6.39
CA VAL A 334 8.54 8.31 -7.08
C VAL A 334 7.92 7.21 -7.91
N HIS A 335 6.60 7.05 -7.82
CA HIS A 335 5.87 6.14 -8.70
C HIS A 335 5.81 6.72 -10.11
N VAL A 336 6.17 5.89 -11.09
CA VAL A 336 6.25 6.24 -12.51
C VAL A 336 5.31 5.36 -13.31
N ASN A 337 4.37 5.98 -13.98
CA ASN A 337 3.58 5.35 -15.03
C ASN A 337 4.22 5.70 -16.40
N TRP A 338 4.88 4.72 -17.00
CA TRP A 338 5.68 4.92 -18.20
C TRP A 338 4.87 5.09 -19.50
N GLY A 339 3.56 4.75 -19.49
CA GLY A 339 2.74 4.78 -20.70
C GLY A 339 3.04 3.63 -21.70
N TRP A 340 3.41 2.46 -21.17
CA TRP A 340 3.74 1.24 -21.92
C TRP A 340 2.96 0.03 -21.39
N GLU A 341 1.63 0.13 -21.37
CA GLU A 341 0.70 -0.94 -20.93
C GLU A 341 1.02 -1.49 -19.54
N GLY A 342 1.53 -0.62 -18.64
CA GLY A 342 1.95 -0.99 -17.30
C GLY A 342 3.32 -1.66 -17.20
N ASP A 343 4.01 -1.91 -18.31
CA ASP A 343 5.34 -2.52 -18.31
C ASP A 343 6.33 -1.67 -17.52
N ALA A 344 6.91 -2.25 -16.47
CA ALA A 344 7.80 -1.62 -15.51
C ALA A 344 7.22 -0.41 -14.75
N ASN A 345 5.91 -0.20 -14.71
CA ASN A 345 5.35 0.77 -13.78
C ASN A 345 5.79 0.42 -12.35
N GLY A 346 6.15 1.41 -11.55
CA GLY A 346 6.70 1.17 -10.22
C GLY A 346 7.33 2.39 -9.59
N TYR A 347 8.02 2.19 -8.48
CA TYR A 347 8.66 3.24 -7.69
C TYR A 347 10.16 3.31 -7.99
N TYR A 348 10.65 4.51 -8.29
CA TYR A 348 12.02 4.71 -8.76
C TYR A 348 12.68 5.92 -8.09
N ASP A 349 13.94 5.78 -7.71
CA ASP A 349 14.75 6.88 -7.22
C ASP A 349 15.08 7.83 -8.38
N VAL A 350 14.46 8.99 -8.38
CA VAL A 350 14.74 10.08 -9.32
C VAL A 350 15.76 11.07 -8.74
N GLN A 351 16.10 10.94 -7.46
CA GLN A 351 17.09 11.77 -6.79
C GLN A 351 18.52 11.43 -7.27
N LEU A 352 18.77 10.15 -7.54
CA LEU A 352 20.07 9.67 -8.00
C LEU A 352 20.45 10.19 -9.40
N LEU A 353 19.51 10.69 -10.18
CA LEU A 353 19.78 11.26 -11.49
C LEU A 353 20.58 12.59 -11.44
N ASN A 354 20.73 13.19 -10.25
CA ASN A 354 21.34 14.52 -10.07
C ASN A 354 22.39 14.51 -8.95
N VAL A 355 23.43 13.66 -9.07
CA VAL A 355 24.46 13.53 -8.04
C VAL A 355 25.74 14.32 -8.40
N MET A 356 26.37 14.94 -7.41
CA MET A 356 27.73 15.49 -7.46
C MET A 356 28.00 16.53 -8.56
N ASN A 357 27.06 17.38 -8.90
CA ASN A 357 27.12 18.35 -10.00
C ASN A 357 27.22 17.71 -11.41
N TYR A 358 26.98 16.42 -11.53
CA TYR A 358 26.76 15.77 -12.82
C TYR A 358 25.26 15.74 -13.07
N ASP A 359 24.86 16.35 -14.16
CA ASP A 359 23.52 16.18 -14.72
C ASP A 359 23.56 15.01 -15.70
N PHE A 360 23.10 13.83 -15.24
CA PHE A 360 23.07 12.64 -16.09
C PHE A 360 21.91 12.67 -17.09
N THR A 361 21.03 13.65 -16.95
CA THR A 361 19.86 13.84 -17.80
C THR A 361 19.70 15.31 -18.10
N ALA A 362 20.41 15.81 -19.10
CA ALA A 362 20.10 17.10 -19.69
C ALA A 362 18.64 17.15 -20.10
N ASP A 363 17.97 18.28 -19.91
CA ASP A 363 16.61 18.54 -20.37
C ASP A 363 15.50 17.70 -19.68
N GLN A 364 15.55 17.58 -18.35
CA GLN A 364 14.39 17.14 -17.59
C GLN A 364 13.39 18.29 -17.43
N ASP A 365 12.15 18.04 -17.85
CA ASP A 365 11.05 18.99 -17.71
C ASP A 365 9.89 18.33 -16.94
N MET A 366 9.14 19.11 -16.18
CA MET A 366 7.85 18.65 -15.65
C MET A 366 6.75 19.70 -15.90
N ILE A 367 5.53 19.21 -16.12
CA ILE A 367 4.35 20.06 -16.12
C ILE A 367 3.64 19.85 -14.80
N ILE A 368 3.47 20.95 -14.06
CA ILE A 368 2.81 21.02 -12.76
C ILE A 368 1.61 21.95 -12.80
N GLY A 369 0.88 22.02 -11.68
CA GLY A 369 -0.36 22.77 -11.60
C GLY A 369 -1.45 22.14 -12.46
N LEU A 370 -1.34 20.84 -12.72
CA LEU A 370 -2.34 20.08 -13.45
C LEU A 370 -3.54 19.87 -12.53
N GLN A 371 -4.59 20.60 -12.82
CA GLN A 371 -5.80 20.61 -12.03
C GLN A 371 -6.98 20.70 -13.00
N GLY A 372 -7.88 19.71 -12.95
CA GLY A 372 -9.12 19.73 -13.75
C GLY A 372 -10.02 20.93 -13.39
N ASP A 373 -11.16 21.05 -14.03
CA ASP A 373 -12.16 22.12 -13.78
C ASP A 373 -12.63 22.22 -12.31
N SER A 374 -12.33 21.21 -11.49
CA SER A 374 -12.62 21.21 -10.05
C SER A 374 -11.45 21.87 -9.32
N ALA A 375 -11.61 23.09 -8.93
CA ALA A 375 -10.70 23.77 -8.01
C ALA A 375 -10.69 23.02 -6.67
N VAL A 376 -9.48 22.79 -6.13
CA VAL A 376 -9.21 22.35 -4.74
C VAL A 376 -9.82 21.00 -4.36
N MET A 377 -8.98 20.02 -4.02
CA MET A 377 -9.40 18.78 -3.36
C MET A 377 -9.84 19.09 -1.92
N ASP A 378 -11.13 19.28 -1.71
CA ASP A 378 -11.69 19.68 -0.43
C ASP A 378 -11.80 18.52 0.56
N THR A 379 -11.51 18.83 1.82
CA THR A 379 -11.91 17.99 2.96
C THR A 379 -13.23 18.50 3.50
N VAL A 380 -14.26 17.66 3.49
CA VAL A 380 -15.61 18.01 3.90
C VAL A 380 -16.06 17.10 5.04
N THR A 381 -16.61 17.72 6.09
CA THR A 381 -17.25 17.00 7.20
C THR A 381 -18.72 17.43 7.27
N ILE A 382 -19.62 16.45 7.22
CA ILE A 382 -21.07 16.65 7.26
C ILE A 382 -21.66 15.91 8.46
N GLU A 383 -22.37 16.65 9.29
CA GLU A 383 -23.29 16.08 10.26
C GLU A 383 -24.67 15.92 9.60
N ASN A 384 -24.99 14.71 9.15
CA ASN A 384 -26.22 14.41 8.43
C ASN A 384 -27.36 14.15 9.43
N ASN A 385 -27.99 15.22 9.89
CA ASN A 385 -29.03 15.16 10.91
C ASN A 385 -30.36 14.52 10.41
N LYS A 386 -30.46 14.26 9.11
CA LYS A 386 -31.63 13.63 8.49
C LYS A 386 -31.17 12.77 7.32
N ALA A 387 -31.53 11.48 7.35
CA ALA A 387 -31.24 10.58 6.25
C ALA A 387 -31.83 11.10 4.91
N GLY A 388 -31.00 11.09 3.85
CA GLY A 388 -31.26 11.70 2.55
C GLY A 388 -30.85 13.17 2.43
N GLY A 389 -30.16 13.74 3.43
CA GLY A 389 -29.79 15.15 3.49
C GLY A 389 -28.54 15.54 2.70
N LEU A 390 -27.71 14.60 2.28
CA LEU A 390 -26.42 14.90 1.63
C LEU A 390 -26.58 15.68 0.31
N SER A 391 -27.67 15.46 -0.43
CA SER A 391 -27.94 16.20 -1.67
C SER A 391 -28.10 17.71 -1.45
N THR A 392 -28.59 18.08 -0.27
CA THR A 392 -28.71 19.50 0.14
C THR A 392 -27.43 20.02 0.77
N ALA A 393 -26.75 19.19 1.56
CA ALA A 393 -25.51 19.54 2.24
C ALA A 393 -24.33 19.67 1.25
N ILE A 394 -24.36 18.91 0.14
CA ILE A 394 -23.33 18.92 -0.92
C ILE A 394 -24.01 19.26 -2.25
N PRO A 395 -24.10 20.55 -2.62
CA PRO A 395 -24.61 20.97 -3.91
C PRO A 395 -23.87 20.34 -5.09
N GLU A 396 -24.54 20.18 -6.23
CA GLU A 396 -24.01 19.46 -7.39
C GLU A 396 -22.69 20.05 -7.88
N GLU A 397 -22.55 21.38 -7.88
CA GLU A 397 -21.35 22.10 -8.28
C GLU A 397 -20.11 21.77 -7.43
N ASN A 398 -20.29 21.31 -6.19
CA ASN A 398 -19.19 20.98 -5.27
C ASN A 398 -18.81 19.49 -5.29
N ARG A 399 -19.60 18.61 -5.95
CA ARG A 399 -19.39 17.16 -5.93
C ARG A 399 -18.13 16.69 -6.65
N THR A 400 -17.57 17.54 -7.50
CA THR A 400 -16.36 17.21 -8.28
C THR A 400 -15.06 17.63 -7.60
N SER A 401 -15.12 18.39 -6.47
CA SER A 401 -13.93 18.89 -5.77
C SER A 401 -13.59 18.14 -4.47
N ILE A 402 -14.48 17.27 -3.98
CA ILE A 402 -14.33 16.60 -2.69
C ILE A 402 -13.44 15.38 -2.84
N ALA A 403 -12.30 15.38 -2.13
CA ALA A 403 -11.39 14.23 -2.05
C ALA A 403 -11.51 13.47 -0.73
N TYR A 404 -11.88 14.16 0.34
CA TYR A 404 -11.99 13.60 1.69
C TYR A 404 -13.36 13.96 2.26
N LEU A 405 -14.16 12.94 2.59
CA LEU A 405 -15.51 13.12 3.11
C LEU A 405 -15.69 12.35 4.42
N THR A 406 -16.05 13.08 5.47
CA THR A 406 -16.54 12.50 6.72
C THR A 406 -18.03 12.77 6.85
N VAL A 407 -18.83 11.73 7.06
CA VAL A 407 -20.28 11.84 7.32
C VAL A 407 -20.61 11.19 8.66
N THR A 408 -21.33 11.92 9.49
CA THR A 408 -21.90 11.41 10.74
C THR A 408 -23.42 11.47 10.71
N GLY A 409 -24.10 10.80 11.63
CA GLY A 409 -25.56 10.73 11.68
C GLY A 409 -26.16 9.64 10.81
N GLU A 410 -27.41 9.79 10.37
CA GLU A 410 -28.10 8.76 9.58
C GLU A 410 -27.91 8.98 8.08
N ILE A 411 -27.59 7.89 7.36
CA ILE A 411 -27.46 7.88 5.89
C ILE A 411 -28.36 6.80 5.28
N ASN A 412 -29.02 7.10 4.17
CA ASN A 412 -29.86 6.16 3.44
C ASN A 412 -29.45 6.06 1.96
N SER A 413 -30.27 5.43 1.13
CA SER A 413 -30.02 5.23 -0.30
C SER A 413 -29.74 6.53 -1.04
N SER A 414 -30.47 7.61 -0.74
CA SER A 414 -30.27 8.92 -1.38
C SER A 414 -28.90 9.49 -1.05
N ASP A 415 -28.42 9.31 0.20
CA ASP A 415 -27.09 9.73 0.62
C ASP A 415 -26.02 8.87 -0.02
N LEU A 416 -26.22 7.55 -0.05
CA LEU A 416 -25.28 6.62 -0.69
C LEU A 416 -25.15 6.92 -2.21
N LYS A 417 -26.25 7.31 -2.87
CA LYS A 417 -26.22 7.78 -4.26
C LYS A 417 -25.25 8.97 -4.43
N ILE A 418 -25.34 9.97 -3.56
CA ILE A 418 -24.45 11.14 -3.60
C ILE A 418 -23.00 10.74 -3.30
N ILE A 419 -22.77 9.90 -2.28
CA ILE A 419 -21.42 9.40 -1.96
C ILE A 419 -20.81 8.66 -3.16
N ARG A 420 -21.58 7.80 -3.84
CA ARG A 420 -21.13 7.11 -5.05
C ARG A 420 -20.79 8.07 -6.19
N GLU A 421 -21.65 9.07 -6.41
CA GLU A 421 -21.44 10.10 -7.44
C GLU A 421 -20.14 10.89 -7.19
N ILE A 422 -19.91 11.31 -5.94
CA ILE A 422 -18.66 11.97 -5.53
C ILE A 422 -17.46 11.00 -5.64
N ALA A 423 -17.68 9.71 -5.43
CA ALA A 423 -16.65 8.66 -5.55
C ALA A 423 -16.45 8.14 -6.99
N GLY A 424 -17.05 8.78 -7.99
CA GLY A 424 -16.79 8.51 -9.40
C GLY A 424 -17.78 7.56 -10.08
N ARG A 425 -18.95 7.25 -9.48
CA ARG A 425 -19.99 6.40 -10.06
C ARG A 425 -21.39 6.94 -9.80
N ASP A 426 -22.22 7.02 -10.83
CA ASP A 426 -23.63 7.38 -10.68
C ASP A 426 -24.51 6.18 -10.29
N SER A 427 -25.83 6.42 -10.25
CA SER A 427 -26.81 5.38 -9.95
C SER A 427 -27.01 4.35 -11.07
N GLU A 428 -26.52 4.57 -12.26
CA GLU A 428 -26.51 3.63 -13.38
C GLU A 428 -25.16 2.89 -13.51
N GLY A 429 -24.23 3.13 -12.58
CA GLY A 429 -22.88 2.57 -12.61
C GLY A 429 -21.93 3.25 -13.59
N LYS A 430 -22.34 4.34 -14.25
CA LYS A 430 -21.53 5.10 -15.20
C LYS A 430 -20.51 5.96 -14.44
N GLY A 431 -19.38 6.27 -15.12
CA GLY A 431 -18.35 7.14 -14.56
C GLY A 431 -18.83 8.57 -14.38
N THR A 432 -18.49 9.17 -13.23
CA THR A 432 -18.70 10.59 -12.93
C THR A 432 -17.36 11.31 -12.81
N ARG A 433 -17.41 12.65 -12.66
CA ARG A 433 -16.23 13.50 -12.41
C ARG A 433 -15.83 13.54 -10.94
N GLY A 434 -16.51 12.81 -10.06
CA GLY A 434 -16.22 12.76 -8.62
C GLY A 434 -14.81 12.28 -8.31
N GLN A 435 -14.18 12.85 -7.27
CA GLN A 435 -12.78 12.66 -6.91
C GLN A 435 -12.59 12.11 -5.49
N LEU A 436 -13.65 11.65 -4.83
CA LEU A 436 -13.58 11.14 -3.46
C LEU A 436 -12.63 9.94 -3.38
N MET A 437 -11.65 10.06 -2.49
CA MET A 437 -10.64 9.04 -2.24
C MET A 437 -10.77 8.44 -0.85
N ASP A 438 -11.06 9.27 0.13
CA ASP A 438 -11.14 8.85 1.52
C ASP A 438 -12.53 9.14 2.07
N LEU A 439 -13.23 8.09 2.48
CA LEU A 439 -14.58 8.17 3.05
C LEU A 439 -14.56 7.68 4.50
N ASP A 440 -14.95 8.54 5.44
CA ASP A 440 -15.19 8.16 6.83
C ASP A 440 -16.69 8.27 7.15
N ILE A 441 -17.34 7.12 7.27
CA ILE A 441 -18.71 6.97 7.74
C ILE A 441 -18.77 6.15 9.04
N SER A 442 -17.66 6.04 9.76
CA SER A 442 -17.54 5.22 10.98
C SER A 442 -18.52 5.63 12.07
N ASN A 443 -18.83 6.91 12.14
CA ASN A 443 -19.82 7.49 13.08
C ASN A 443 -21.19 7.76 12.44
N ALA A 444 -21.43 7.23 11.23
CA ALA A 444 -22.76 7.23 10.63
C ALA A 444 -23.53 5.94 10.97
N LYS A 445 -24.80 5.95 10.70
CA LYS A 445 -25.68 4.78 10.76
C LYS A 445 -26.42 4.63 9.44
N ILE A 446 -26.28 3.49 8.79
CA ILE A 446 -27.06 3.19 7.58
C ILE A 446 -28.47 2.82 8.00
N VAL A 447 -29.44 3.49 7.39
CA VAL A 447 -30.88 3.25 7.59
C VAL A 447 -31.57 2.98 6.26
N SER A 448 -32.69 2.29 6.33
CA SER A 448 -33.52 1.98 5.17
C SER A 448 -34.16 3.23 4.56
N GLY A 449 -34.52 3.17 3.27
CA GLY A 449 -35.29 4.19 2.57
C GLY A 449 -34.46 5.08 1.64
N GLY A 450 -35.06 6.08 1.06
CA GLY A 450 -34.49 6.98 0.07
C GLY A 450 -34.63 6.50 -1.38
N GLU A 451 -34.19 7.32 -2.33
CA GLU A 451 -34.12 6.98 -3.76
C GLU A 451 -33.05 5.91 -4.00
N PRO A 452 -33.22 5.02 -4.97
CA PRO A 452 -32.22 4.00 -5.26
C PRO A 452 -30.82 4.59 -5.50
N TYR A 453 -29.81 4.00 -4.86
CA TYR A 453 -28.41 4.38 -5.09
C TYR A 453 -27.81 3.69 -6.33
N LEU A 454 -28.42 2.60 -6.78
CA LEU A 454 -28.02 1.84 -7.96
C LEU A 454 -29.27 1.29 -8.68
N ALA A 455 -29.26 1.35 -10.00
CA ALA A 455 -30.21 0.70 -10.87
C ALA A 455 -29.46 -0.07 -11.95
N GLU A 456 -29.67 -1.38 -12.00
CA GLU A 456 -28.95 -2.29 -12.90
C GLU A 456 -29.91 -3.40 -13.36
N ASP A 457 -29.87 -3.76 -14.65
CA ASP A 457 -30.70 -4.83 -15.26
C ASP A 457 -32.21 -4.75 -14.98
N GLY A 458 -32.72 -3.54 -14.76
CA GLY A 458 -34.14 -3.28 -14.46
C GLY A 458 -34.50 -3.42 -12.98
N GLU A 459 -33.53 -3.70 -12.12
CA GLU A 459 -33.67 -3.71 -10.67
C GLU A 459 -33.16 -2.41 -10.04
N ALA A 460 -33.77 -2.00 -8.94
CA ALA A 460 -33.43 -0.79 -8.20
C ALA A 460 -33.03 -1.16 -6.76
N PHE A 461 -31.83 -0.78 -6.36
CA PHE A 461 -31.26 -1.14 -5.08
C PHE A 461 -31.34 0.02 -4.08
N THR A 462 -31.77 -0.30 -2.87
CA THR A 462 -31.90 0.62 -1.75
C THR A 462 -31.18 0.09 -0.52
N THR A 463 -30.94 0.96 0.48
CA THR A 463 -30.32 0.58 1.75
C THR A 463 -31.28 -0.12 2.70
N SER A 464 -30.77 -1.01 3.54
CA SER A 464 -31.40 -1.59 4.72
C SER A 464 -30.66 -1.15 5.98
N ASP A 465 -31.29 -1.28 7.14
CA ASP A 465 -30.69 -0.87 8.41
C ASP A 465 -29.43 -1.67 8.72
N ASN A 466 -28.35 -0.98 9.10
CA ASN A 466 -27.04 -1.55 9.50
C ASN A 466 -26.39 -2.45 8.43
N GLU A 467 -26.71 -2.26 7.16
CA GLU A 467 -26.23 -3.08 6.06
C GLU A 467 -25.36 -2.28 5.10
N ILE A 468 -24.18 -2.79 4.74
CA ILE A 468 -23.46 -2.33 3.55
C ILE A 468 -24.09 -3.03 2.36
N PRO A 469 -24.85 -2.30 1.52
CA PRO A 469 -25.71 -2.94 0.55
C PRO A 469 -24.96 -3.46 -0.68
N TYR A 470 -25.66 -4.22 -1.53
CA TYR A 470 -25.17 -4.82 -2.76
C TYR A 470 -24.49 -3.79 -3.66
N LYS A 471 -23.25 -4.07 -4.07
CA LYS A 471 -22.43 -3.16 -4.90
C LYS A 471 -22.34 -1.72 -4.36
N ALA A 472 -22.42 -1.50 -3.04
CA ALA A 472 -22.42 -0.16 -2.43
C ALA A 472 -21.33 0.76 -2.96
N PHE A 473 -20.12 0.25 -3.08
CA PHE A 473 -18.94 1.00 -3.54
C PHE A 473 -18.34 0.42 -4.82
N TYR A 474 -19.09 -0.41 -5.54
CA TYR A 474 -18.63 -1.03 -6.78
C TYR A 474 -17.99 -0.04 -7.73
N ALA A 475 -16.75 -0.34 -8.17
CA ALA A 475 -15.97 0.41 -9.15
C ALA A 475 -15.75 1.89 -8.81
N THR A 476 -15.89 2.29 -7.54
CA THR A 476 -15.58 3.64 -7.07
C THR A 476 -14.07 3.90 -7.01
N ARG A 477 -13.71 5.19 -6.86
CA ARG A 477 -12.32 5.66 -6.78
C ARG A 477 -11.78 5.69 -5.36
N LEU A 478 -12.54 5.20 -4.39
CA LEU A 478 -12.15 5.21 -2.99
C LEU A 478 -10.82 4.49 -2.80
N ARG A 479 -9.97 5.10 -1.99
CA ARG A 479 -8.71 4.56 -1.51
C ARG A 479 -8.84 4.02 -0.09
N THR A 480 -9.54 4.76 0.76
CA THR A 480 -9.85 4.30 2.11
C THR A 480 -11.34 4.47 2.40
N ILE A 481 -11.86 3.57 3.21
CA ILE A 481 -13.21 3.67 3.73
C ILE A 481 -13.25 3.21 5.18
N ALA A 482 -13.79 4.04 6.08
CA ALA A 482 -14.12 3.65 7.44
C ALA A 482 -15.62 3.42 7.54
N LEU A 483 -16.03 2.16 7.77
CA LEU A 483 -17.41 1.72 7.80
C LEU A 483 -18.08 2.02 9.14
N PRO A 484 -19.43 2.15 9.16
CA PRO A 484 -20.18 2.36 10.40
C PRO A 484 -19.89 1.27 11.42
N THR A 485 -19.72 1.69 12.68
CA THR A 485 -19.57 0.76 13.82
C THR A 485 -20.81 -0.09 14.07
N SER A 486 -21.96 0.33 13.51
CA SER A 486 -23.24 -0.39 13.57
C SER A 486 -23.42 -1.41 12.44
N THR A 487 -22.44 -1.63 11.57
CA THR A 487 -22.55 -2.57 10.45
C THR A 487 -22.78 -3.99 10.95
N GLU A 488 -23.88 -4.59 10.57
CA GLU A 488 -24.24 -5.98 10.88
C GLU A 488 -24.12 -6.89 9.65
N TYR A 489 -24.33 -6.36 8.45
CA TYR A 489 -24.31 -7.14 7.21
C TYR A 489 -23.51 -6.46 6.11
N ILE A 490 -22.80 -7.25 5.31
CA ILE A 490 -22.14 -6.83 4.07
C ILE A 490 -22.70 -7.69 2.94
N LYS A 491 -23.23 -7.04 1.89
CA LYS A 491 -23.81 -7.73 0.73
C LYS A 491 -22.77 -7.96 -0.38
N PRO A 492 -23.03 -8.93 -1.28
CA PRO A 492 -22.16 -9.25 -2.39
C PRO A 492 -21.76 -8.04 -3.23
N GLY A 493 -20.55 -8.02 -3.69
CA GLY A 493 -20.05 -6.96 -4.58
C GLY A 493 -19.78 -5.61 -3.93
N ALA A 494 -19.98 -5.44 -2.60
CA ALA A 494 -19.90 -4.14 -1.92
C ALA A 494 -18.63 -3.34 -2.24
N PHE A 495 -17.47 -3.99 -2.33
CA PHE A 495 -16.16 -3.37 -2.58
C PHE A 495 -15.52 -3.83 -3.91
N THR A 496 -16.28 -4.53 -4.73
CA THR A 496 -15.78 -5.13 -5.95
C THR A 496 -15.39 -4.08 -6.99
N ALA A 497 -14.35 -4.37 -7.77
CA ALA A 497 -13.78 -3.48 -8.78
C ALA A 497 -13.29 -2.12 -8.25
N CYS A 498 -13.11 -1.97 -6.94
CA CYS A 498 -12.50 -0.80 -6.33
C CYS A 498 -10.96 -0.89 -6.45
N ASN A 499 -10.43 -0.71 -7.64
CA ASN A 499 -9.01 -0.96 -7.95
C ASN A 499 -8.03 -0.09 -7.14
N ARG A 500 -8.53 0.98 -6.50
CA ARG A 500 -7.74 1.88 -5.65
C ARG A 500 -7.92 1.64 -4.16
N LEU A 501 -8.90 0.82 -3.79
CA LEU A 501 -9.27 0.67 -2.39
C LEU A 501 -8.20 -0.15 -1.64
N ASP A 502 -7.49 0.53 -0.76
CA ASP A 502 -6.39 -0.03 0.03
C ASP A 502 -6.85 -0.51 1.39
N THR A 503 -7.73 0.27 2.02
CA THR A 503 -8.11 0.06 3.41
C THR A 503 -9.62 0.13 3.56
N VAL A 504 -10.18 -0.91 4.15
CA VAL A 504 -11.53 -0.92 4.71
C VAL A 504 -11.38 -1.03 6.21
N ALA A 505 -11.59 0.09 6.93
CA ALA A 505 -11.56 0.10 8.38
C ALA A 505 -12.92 -0.36 8.92
N LEU A 506 -12.89 -1.40 9.73
CA LEU A 506 -14.03 -1.98 10.43
C LEU A 506 -13.86 -1.78 11.93
N ALA A 507 -14.95 -1.63 12.66
CA ALA A 507 -14.89 -1.60 14.13
C ALA A 507 -14.39 -2.95 14.68
N LYS A 508 -13.65 -2.93 15.80
CA LYS A 508 -13.06 -4.14 16.42
C LYS A 508 -14.08 -5.20 16.85
N ASP A 509 -15.33 -4.83 17.04
CA ASP A 509 -16.41 -5.69 17.56
C ASP A 509 -17.52 -5.93 16.53
N TYR A 510 -17.18 -6.09 15.25
CA TYR A 510 -18.14 -6.60 14.28
C TYR A 510 -18.35 -8.10 14.55
N GLY A 511 -19.55 -8.51 14.78
CA GLY A 511 -19.84 -9.87 15.23
C GLY A 511 -21.29 -10.32 15.06
N LYS A 512 -22.01 -9.72 14.12
CA LYS A 512 -23.32 -10.22 13.72
C LYS A 512 -23.44 -10.22 12.20
N GLY A 513 -23.79 -11.38 11.64
CA GLY A 513 -24.16 -11.53 10.25
C GLY A 513 -23.04 -11.75 9.25
N PHE A 514 -21.78 -11.49 9.59
CA PHE A 514 -20.61 -11.80 8.77
C PHE A 514 -19.35 -12.02 9.58
N THR A 515 -18.38 -12.72 8.99
CA THR A 515 -17.04 -12.90 9.56
C THR A 515 -15.98 -12.64 8.50
N ILE A 516 -14.78 -12.21 8.93
CA ILE A 516 -13.65 -11.98 8.03
C ILE A 516 -12.51 -12.89 8.45
N ASP A 517 -12.05 -13.70 7.50
CA ASP A 517 -10.85 -14.52 7.64
C ASP A 517 -9.80 -14.06 6.61
N GLY A 518 -8.70 -13.49 7.11
CA GLY A 518 -7.75 -12.80 6.27
C GLY A 518 -8.37 -11.59 5.59
N LYS A 519 -8.61 -11.68 4.27
CA LYS A 519 -9.28 -10.64 3.47
C LYS A 519 -10.57 -11.14 2.81
N LEU A 520 -11.05 -12.30 3.21
CA LEU A 520 -12.28 -12.90 2.69
C LEU A 520 -13.43 -12.63 3.65
N ILE A 521 -14.57 -12.25 3.11
CA ILE A 521 -15.80 -11.93 3.85
C ILE A 521 -16.75 -13.10 3.67
N TYR A 522 -17.13 -13.73 4.78
CA TYR A 522 -18.06 -14.84 4.84
C TYR A 522 -19.34 -14.47 5.59
N SER A 523 -20.42 -15.22 5.38
CA SER A 523 -21.55 -15.25 6.30
C SER A 523 -21.10 -15.66 7.71
N GLU A 524 -21.88 -15.33 8.75
CA GLU A 524 -21.53 -15.62 10.15
C GLU A 524 -21.26 -17.10 10.39
N ASP A 525 -22.03 -17.99 9.76
CA ASP A 525 -21.86 -19.45 9.81
C ASP A 525 -20.83 -20.00 8.83
N THR A 526 -20.14 -19.12 8.09
CA THR A 526 -19.14 -19.43 7.06
C THR A 526 -19.64 -20.32 5.91
N THR A 527 -20.96 -20.35 5.67
CA THR A 527 -21.54 -21.13 4.58
C THR A 527 -21.51 -20.43 3.23
N GLU A 528 -21.33 -19.12 3.22
CA GLU A 528 -21.28 -18.29 2.02
C GLU A 528 -19.98 -17.46 2.00
N LEU A 529 -19.27 -17.46 0.87
CA LEU A 529 -18.23 -16.47 0.58
C LEU A 529 -18.91 -15.27 -0.06
N ILE A 530 -19.14 -14.22 0.72
CA ILE A 530 -19.84 -12.99 0.29
C ILE A 530 -18.96 -12.14 -0.63
N GLY A 531 -17.66 -12.08 -0.35
CA GLY A 531 -16.79 -11.21 -1.10
C GLY A 531 -15.36 -11.20 -0.57
N SER A 532 -14.58 -10.25 -1.06
CA SER A 532 -13.23 -10.01 -0.60
C SER A 532 -13.00 -8.54 -0.28
N LEU A 533 -12.15 -8.29 0.70
CA LEU A 533 -11.56 -6.97 0.92
C LEU A 533 -10.52 -6.68 -0.17
N PRO A 534 -10.17 -5.40 -0.37
CA PRO A 534 -9.16 -4.99 -1.33
C PRO A 534 -7.83 -5.73 -1.16
N ASN A 535 -7.12 -5.89 -2.27
CA ASN A 535 -5.79 -6.51 -2.31
C ASN A 535 -5.75 -7.91 -1.66
N VAL A 536 -6.83 -8.68 -1.83
CA VAL A 536 -6.80 -10.12 -1.57
C VAL A 536 -5.85 -10.75 -2.57
N GLU A 537 -4.96 -11.62 -2.07
CA GLU A 537 -3.86 -12.14 -2.87
C GLU A 537 -3.51 -13.58 -2.47
N GLY A 538 -2.73 -14.24 -3.32
CA GLY A 538 -2.18 -15.55 -3.04
C GLY A 538 -3.11 -16.69 -3.37
N ASP A 539 -2.86 -17.80 -2.69
CA ASP A 539 -3.61 -19.02 -2.85
C ASP A 539 -4.75 -19.07 -1.83
N ILE A 540 -5.96 -19.00 -2.31
CA ILE A 540 -7.16 -19.10 -1.48
C ILE A 540 -7.57 -20.56 -1.32
N THR A 541 -7.85 -20.98 -0.09
CA THR A 541 -8.51 -22.25 0.20
C THR A 541 -9.78 -21.97 1.00
N LEU A 542 -10.92 -22.22 0.40
CA LEU A 542 -12.20 -22.02 1.06
C LEU A 542 -12.47 -23.09 2.14
N PRO A 543 -13.07 -22.70 3.29
CA PRO A 543 -13.49 -23.62 4.33
C PRO A 543 -14.45 -24.71 3.81
N GLN A 544 -14.47 -25.88 4.44
CA GLN A 544 -15.39 -26.98 4.10
C GLN A 544 -16.87 -26.65 4.39
N THR A 545 -17.12 -25.60 5.16
CA THR A 545 -18.47 -25.10 5.45
C THR A 545 -19.08 -24.34 4.29
N VAL A 546 -18.26 -23.77 3.38
CA VAL A 546 -18.75 -22.96 2.26
C VAL A 546 -19.56 -23.82 1.29
N THR A 547 -20.79 -23.42 1.05
CA THR A 547 -21.74 -24.03 0.10
C THR A 547 -22.03 -23.13 -1.10
N THR A 548 -21.82 -21.81 -0.93
CA THR A 548 -22.07 -20.79 -1.96
C THR A 548 -20.89 -19.85 -2.04
N ILE A 549 -20.48 -19.52 -3.26
CA ILE A 549 -19.63 -18.38 -3.58
C ILE A 549 -20.54 -17.35 -4.23
N ASP A 550 -20.72 -16.22 -3.58
CA ASP A 550 -21.67 -15.19 -4.00
C ASP A 550 -21.25 -14.42 -5.26
N ASP A 551 -22.16 -13.62 -5.78
CA ASP A 551 -21.93 -12.77 -6.95
C ASP A 551 -20.74 -11.84 -6.70
N TYR A 552 -19.85 -11.74 -7.67
CA TYR A 552 -18.67 -10.89 -7.64
C TYR A 552 -17.68 -11.14 -6.49
N ALA A 553 -17.75 -12.29 -5.80
CA ALA A 553 -16.97 -12.55 -4.58
C ALA A 553 -15.45 -12.31 -4.74
N LEU A 554 -14.87 -12.70 -5.86
CA LEU A 554 -13.45 -12.48 -6.21
C LEU A 554 -13.29 -11.75 -7.57
N TYR A 555 -14.27 -10.95 -7.94
CA TYR A 555 -14.22 -10.20 -9.21
C TYR A 555 -13.06 -9.17 -9.19
N ASN A 556 -12.22 -9.19 -10.23
CA ASN A 556 -11.03 -8.33 -10.34
C ASN A 556 -10.01 -8.45 -9.18
N SER A 557 -10.01 -9.57 -8.48
CA SER A 557 -9.01 -9.87 -7.45
C SER A 557 -7.69 -10.32 -8.10
N HIS A 558 -6.97 -9.39 -8.74
CA HIS A 558 -5.79 -9.67 -9.57
C HIS A 558 -4.65 -10.37 -8.81
N GLY A 559 -4.55 -10.15 -7.50
CA GLY A 559 -3.55 -10.79 -6.65
C GLY A 559 -3.81 -12.27 -6.34
N VAL A 560 -5.03 -12.77 -6.60
CA VAL A 560 -5.38 -14.17 -6.35
C VAL A 560 -4.86 -15.05 -7.47
N THR A 561 -3.90 -15.93 -7.15
CA THR A 561 -3.25 -16.81 -8.14
C THR A 561 -3.88 -18.19 -8.21
N SER A 562 -4.44 -18.68 -7.11
CA SER A 562 -5.18 -19.94 -7.12
C SER A 562 -6.35 -19.93 -6.13
N ILE A 563 -7.36 -20.71 -6.46
CA ILE A 563 -8.48 -20.98 -5.54
C ILE A 563 -8.72 -22.47 -5.40
N THR A 564 -8.86 -22.92 -4.15
CA THR A 564 -9.29 -24.28 -3.80
C THR A 564 -10.71 -24.25 -3.28
N ILE A 565 -11.63 -24.88 -4.03
CA ILE A 565 -13.07 -24.91 -3.79
C ILE A 565 -13.43 -26.28 -3.20
N PRO A 566 -14.04 -26.31 -1.98
CA PRO A 566 -14.38 -27.56 -1.32
C PRO A 566 -15.55 -28.28 -2.00
N SER A 567 -15.75 -29.56 -1.65
CA SER A 567 -16.81 -30.39 -2.20
C SER A 567 -18.23 -29.99 -1.76
N SER A 568 -18.34 -29.18 -0.74
CA SER A 568 -19.60 -28.60 -0.21
C SER A 568 -20.19 -27.53 -1.11
N VAL A 569 -19.38 -26.86 -1.97
CA VAL A 569 -19.87 -25.79 -2.84
C VAL A 569 -20.82 -26.34 -3.90
N THR A 570 -22.02 -25.82 -3.94
CA THR A 570 -23.08 -26.17 -4.88
C THR A 570 -23.47 -25.04 -5.82
N ASN A 571 -23.11 -23.79 -5.47
CA ASN A 571 -23.45 -22.60 -6.24
C ASN A 571 -22.28 -21.62 -6.30
N ILE A 572 -22.03 -21.06 -7.48
CA ILE A 572 -21.03 -20.02 -7.72
C ILE A 572 -21.71 -18.90 -8.51
N GLY A 573 -21.77 -17.72 -7.95
CA GLY A 573 -22.54 -16.59 -8.43
C GLY A 573 -22.05 -15.95 -9.72
N VAL A 574 -22.75 -14.89 -10.12
CA VAL A 574 -22.42 -14.08 -11.32
C VAL A 574 -21.03 -13.47 -11.18
N ALA A 575 -20.20 -13.65 -12.18
CA ALA A 575 -18.82 -13.11 -12.23
C ALA A 575 -17.97 -13.40 -10.95
N ALA A 576 -18.36 -14.38 -10.15
CA ALA A 576 -17.81 -14.64 -8.82
C ALA A 576 -16.29 -14.92 -8.81
N LEU A 577 -15.79 -15.60 -9.84
CA LEU A 577 -14.38 -15.97 -10.01
C LEU A 577 -13.75 -15.29 -11.24
N SER A 578 -14.33 -14.19 -11.70
CA SER A 578 -13.85 -13.44 -12.86
C SER A 578 -12.63 -12.59 -12.49
N SER A 579 -11.46 -13.21 -12.46
CA SER A 579 -10.17 -12.60 -12.11
C SER A 579 -9.07 -13.01 -13.08
N ASN A 580 -8.32 -12.05 -13.60
CA ASN A 580 -7.20 -12.31 -14.52
C ASN A 580 -5.93 -12.82 -13.83
N GLY A 581 -5.85 -12.79 -12.50
CA GLY A 581 -4.75 -13.35 -11.71
C GLY A 581 -4.77 -14.87 -11.58
N LEU A 582 -5.94 -15.52 -11.79
CA LEU A 582 -6.10 -16.95 -11.55
C LEU A 582 -5.34 -17.79 -12.57
N THR A 583 -4.37 -18.55 -12.09
CA THR A 583 -3.61 -19.57 -12.85
C THR A 583 -4.04 -20.99 -12.53
N THR A 584 -4.71 -21.19 -11.39
CA THR A 584 -5.20 -22.50 -10.95
C THR A 584 -6.54 -22.38 -10.23
N ILE A 585 -7.51 -23.16 -10.69
CA ILE A 585 -8.77 -23.39 -9.99
C ILE A 585 -8.82 -24.86 -9.62
N LYS A 586 -8.86 -25.16 -8.32
CA LYS A 586 -8.99 -26.53 -7.81
C LYS A 586 -10.33 -26.71 -7.17
N ILE A 587 -11.12 -27.66 -7.64
CA ILE A 587 -12.46 -27.93 -7.15
C ILE A 587 -12.63 -29.37 -6.74
N TYR A 588 -13.15 -29.58 -5.53
CA TYR A 588 -13.36 -30.95 -4.98
C TYR A 588 -14.77 -31.48 -5.20
N ALA A 589 -15.66 -30.68 -5.78
CA ALA A 589 -17.03 -31.09 -6.04
C ALA A 589 -17.10 -32.14 -7.15
N LYS A 590 -17.59 -33.32 -6.83
CA LYS A 590 -17.89 -34.38 -7.83
C LYS A 590 -19.21 -34.08 -8.57
N LYS A 591 -20.16 -33.46 -7.90
CA LYS A 591 -21.37 -32.86 -8.50
C LYS A 591 -21.04 -31.43 -8.88
N ILE A 592 -21.12 -31.12 -10.15
CA ILE A 592 -20.72 -29.81 -10.69
C ILE A 592 -21.59 -28.70 -10.07
N PRO A 593 -21.02 -27.66 -9.45
CA PRO A 593 -21.80 -26.53 -8.95
C PRO A 593 -22.51 -25.79 -10.08
N ALA A 594 -23.67 -25.24 -9.77
CA ALA A 594 -24.32 -24.26 -10.65
C ALA A 594 -23.45 -23.01 -10.73
N THR A 595 -23.36 -22.40 -11.93
CA THR A 595 -22.59 -21.17 -12.15
C THR A 595 -23.48 -20.05 -12.65
N GLY A 596 -23.35 -18.87 -12.06
CA GLY A 596 -23.91 -17.63 -12.56
C GLY A 596 -23.29 -17.20 -13.89
N ASP A 597 -23.84 -16.22 -14.55
CA ASP A 597 -23.32 -15.76 -15.83
C ASP A 597 -21.93 -15.08 -15.66
N LYS A 598 -21.10 -15.19 -16.69
CA LYS A 598 -19.74 -14.58 -16.71
C LYS A 598 -18.84 -14.99 -15.53
N CYS A 599 -19.11 -16.13 -14.89
CA CYS A 599 -18.42 -16.60 -13.68
C CYS A 599 -16.88 -16.52 -13.81
N PHE A 600 -16.33 -16.82 -14.99
CA PHE A 600 -14.90 -16.86 -15.29
C PHE A 600 -14.48 -15.88 -16.40
N SER A 601 -15.23 -14.80 -16.65
CA SER A 601 -15.04 -13.96 -17.86
C SER A 601 -13.62 -13.40 -18.00
N ASN A 602 -13.01 -12.92 -16.93
CA ASN A 602 -11.65 -12.33 -16.94
C ASN A 602 -10.52 -13.37 -16.71
N VAL A 603 -10.85 -14.64 -16.53
CA VAL A 603 -9.84 -15.69 -16.38
C VAL A 603 -9.24 -16.03 -17.74
N ASP A 604 -7.93 -15.96 -17.88
CA ASP A 604 -7.23 -16.51 -19.04
C ASP A 604 -7.31 -18.05 -19.03
N LYS A 605 -8.31 -18.60 -19.74
CA LYS A 605 -8.53 -20.06 -19.81
C LYS A 605 -7.42 -20.77 -20.54
N THR A 606 -6.54 -20.05 -21.25
CA THR A 606 -5.38 -20.66 -21.93
C THR A 606 -4.21 -20.84 -20.97
N ALA A 607 -4.09 -20.00 -19.95
CA ALA A 607 -3.07 -20.06 -18.91
C ALA A 607 -3.56 -20.77 -17.64
N CYS A 608 -4.84 -20.63 -17.28
CA CYS A 608 -5.41 -21.21 -16.06
C CYS A 608 -5.64 -22.71 -16.19
N THR A 609 -5.22 -23.48 -15.17
CA THR A 609 -5.48 -24.93 -15.07
C THR A 609 -6.66 -25.17 -14.14
N LEU A 610 -7.69 -25.85 -14.63
CA LEU A 610 -8.80 -26.37 -13.81
C LEU A 610 -8.47 -27.77 -13.30
N LEU A 611 -8.32 -27.93 -12.00
CA LEU A 611 -8.08 -29.20 -11.33
C LEU A 611 -9.41 -29.72 -10.77
N VAL A 612 -9.81 -30.94 -11.20
CA VAL A 612 -11.08 -31.58 -10.83
C VAL A 612 -10.83 -32.96 -10.21
N PRO A 613 -11.76 -33.49 -9.40
CA PRO A 613 -11.59 -34.82 -8.83
C PRO A 613 -11.46 -35.92 -9.91
N ALA A 614 -10.72 -36.96 -9.58
CA ALA A 614 -10.58 -38.13 -10.44
C ALA A 614 -11.93 -38.69 -10.92
N GLY A 615 -12.05 -38.95 -12.22
CA GLY A 615 -13.29 -39.40 -12.90
C GLY A 615 -14.26 -38.28 -13.27
N CYS A 616 -13.98 -37.01 -12.95
CA CYS A 616 -14.90 -35.88 -13.20
C CYS A 616 -14.54 -35.04 -14.44
N LYS A 617 -13.38 -35.24 -15.07
CA LYS A 617 -12.90 -34.44 -16.21
C LYS A 617 -13.93 -34.31 -17.32
N LYS A 618 -14.53 -35.45 -17.71
CA LYS A 618 -15.54 -35.45 -18.79
C LYS A 618 -16.73 -34.56 -18.43
N ALA A 619 -17.30 -34.72 -17.23
CA ALA A 619 -18.46 -33.98 -16.79
C ALA A 619 -18.19 -32.44 -16.77
N TYR A 620 -17.03 -32.00 -16.24
CA TYR A 620 -16.62 -30.59 -16.23
C TYR A 620 -16.36 -30.04 -17.65
N SER A 621 -15.82 -30.86 -18.54
CA SER A 621 -15.56 -30.45 -19.94
C SER A 621 -16.83 -30.25 -20.76
N GLU A 622 -17.98 -30.76 -20.31
CA GLU A 622 -19.28 -30.61 -20.98
C GLU A 622 -20.18 -29.57 -20.28
N ALA A 623 -19.85 -29.14 -19.06
CA ALA A 623 -20.67 -28.24 -18.27
C ALA A 623 -20.56 -26.76 -18.72
N LYS A 624 -21.69 -26.00 -18.60
CA LYS A 624 -21.76 -24.55 -18.95
C LYS A 624 -20.64 -23.81 -18.23
N GLN A 625 -19.95 -22.90 -18.91
CA GLN A 625 -18.78 -22.11 -18.49
C GLN A 625 -17.52 -22.93 -18.11
N TRP A 626 -17.64 -24.06 -17.40
CA TRP A 626 -16.51 -24.95 -17.11
C TRP A 626 -15.85 -25.52 -18.38
N LYS A 627 -16.63 -25.79 -19.41
CA LYS A 627 -16.13 -26.27 -20.71
C LYS A 627 -15.15 -25.30 -21.39
N GLU A 628 -15.18 -24.03 -21.04
CA GLU A 628 -14.28 -23.02 -21.59
C GLU A 628 -12.81 -23.28 -21.24
N PHE A 629 -12.53 -24.01 -20.14
CA PHE A 629 -11.17 -24.45 -19.77
C PHE A 629 -10.62 -25.57 -20.64
N VAL A 630 -11.44 -26.20 -21.49
CA VAL A 630 -10.95 -27.18 -22.47
C VAL A 630 -10.13 -26.51 -23.56
N GLY A 631 -10.47 -25.30 -23.96
CA GLY A 631 -9.77 -24.34 -24.83
C GLY A 631 -8.91 -24.93 -25.94
N THR A 632 -7.93 -24.18 -26.37
CA THR A 632 -6.90 -24.60 -27.33
C THR A 632 -5.80 -25.48 -26.70
N ARG A 633 -5.79 -25.66 -25.40
CA ARG A 633 -4.83 -26.51 -24.65
C ARG A 633 -5.42 -27.87 -24.37
N LYS A 634 -4.72 -28.94 -24.83
CA LYS A 634 -5.10 -30.35 -24.62
C LYS A 634 -5.26 -30.74 -23.14
N ASP A 635 -4.76 -29.94 -22.19
CA ASP A 635 -4.67 -30.24 -20.75
C ASP A 635 -5.20 -29.07 -19.85
N GLY A 636 -6.14 -28.27 -20.33
CA GLY A 636 -6.75 -27.20 -19.52
C GLY A 636 -7.52 -27.70 -18.29
N ILE A 637 -8.10 -28.92 -18.39
CA ILE A 637 -8.75 -29.61 -17.27
C ILE A 637 -7.93 -30.86 -16.92
N LYS A 638 -7.45 -30.91 -15.67
CA LYS A 638 -6.68 -32.03 -15.11
C LYS A 638 -7.39 -32.63 -13.92
N GLU A 639 -7.20 -33.95 -13.72
CA GLU A 639 -7.72 -34.62 -12.54
C GLU A 639 -6.66 -34.68 -11.44
N PHE A 640 -7.09 -34.69 -10.18
CA PHE A 640 -6.22 -34.75 -9.00
C PHE A 640 -6.81 -35.70 -7.93
N GLY A 641 -5.94 -36.10 -6.96
CA GLY A 641 -6.31 -36.89 -5.78
C GLY A 641 -6.53 -36.07 -4.51
N THR A 642 -6.19 -36.60 -3.33
CA THR A 642 -6.39 -35.97 -2.01
C THR A 642 -5.30 -34.97 -1.66
N ILE A 643 -5.65 -33.83 -1.04
CA ILE A 643 -4.69 -32.93 -0.43
C ILE A 643 -4.72 -33.07 1.09
N LEU A 644 -3.53 -33.06 1.69
CA LEU A 644 -3.31 -32.87 3.11
C LEU A 644 -2.64 -31.52 3.33
N LYS A 645 -3.29 -30.67 4.09
CA LYS A 645 -2.80 -29.31 4.35
C LYS A 645 -2.49 -29.12 5.84
N ALA A 646 -1.31 -28.63 6.14
CA ALA A 646 -1.02 -28.14 7.49
C ALA A 646 -1.83 -26.88 7.76
N ARG A 647 -2.45 -26.79 8.95
CA ARG A 647 -3.19 -25.61 9.38
C ARG A 647 -2.24 -24.49 9.76
N ASN A 648 -2.61 -23.28 9.42
CA ASN A 648 -1.91 -22.09 9.91
C ASN A 648 -2.05 -22.00 11.43
N ALA A 649 -1.07 -21.39 12.06
CA ALA A 649 -1.06 -21.18 13.50
C ALA A 649 -0.49 -19.80 13.82
N ILE A 650 -0.86 -19.30 14.98
CA ILE A 650 -0.35 -18.02 15.50
C ILE A 650 0.14 -18.26 16.92
N ARG A 651 1.22 -17.64 17.28
CA ARG A 651 1.68 -17.52 18.67
C ARG A 651 2.39 -16.20 18.91
N GLU A 652 2.46 -15.82 20.14
CA GLU A 652 3.26 -14.69 20.59
C GLU A 652 4.74 -15.07 20.69
N TYR A 653 5.64 -14.12 20.48
CA TYR A 653 7.07 -14.32 20.71
C TYR A 653 7.33 -14.78 22.16
N GLY A 654 8.22 -15.76 22.33
CA GLY A 654 8.56 -16.33 23.62
C GLY A 654 7.64 -17.44 24.11
N ASP A 655 6.50 -17.65 23.48
CA ASP A 655 5.61 -18.77 23.81
C ASP A 655 6.04 -20.06 23.11
N ASP A 656 5.65 -21.21 23.64
CA ASP A 656 5.83 -22.48 22.97
C ASP A 656 4.92 -22.58 21.73
N ASN A 657 5.37 -23.30 20.72
CA ASN A 657 4.54 -23.54 19.55
C ASN A 657 3.24 -24.25 19.92
N PRO A 658 2.12 -23.83 19.37
CA PRO A 658 0.88 -24.58 19.51
C PRO A 658 1.03 -25.97 18.89
N LYS A 659 0.17 -26.89 19.25
CA LYS A 659 0.11 -28.20 18.60
C LYS A 659 -0.34 -27.99 17.16
N PHE A 660 0.55 -28.21 16.19
CA PHE A 660 0.22 -28.08 14.80
C PHE A 660 -0.79 -29.13 14.37
N GLY A 661 -1.83 -28.66 13.70
CA GLY A 661 -2.88 -29.48 13.13
C GLY A 661 -2.74 -29.58 11.62
N TRP A 662 -3.57 -30.40 11.07
CA TRP A 662 -3.72 -30.53 9.62
C TRP A 662 -5.19 -30.77 9.27
N GLU A 663 -5.51 -30.54 8.03
CA GLU A 663 -6.81 -30.84 7.46
C GLU A 663 -6.66 -31.66 6.19
N LYS A 664 -7.69 -32.43 5.92
CA LYS A 664 -7.78 -33.28 4.73
C LYS A 664 -8.84 -32.73 3.82
N VAL A 665 -8.51 -32.59 2.55
CA VAL A 665 -9.46 -32.23 1.50
C VAL A 665 -9.39 -33.29 0.43
N GLY A 666 -10.52 -33.96 0.15
CA GLY A 666 -10.59 -35.12 -0.76
C GLY A 666 -10.91 -36.43 -0.08
N GLU A 667 -10.68 -37.57 -0.76
CA GLU A 667 -11.07 -38.90 -0.34
C GLU A 667 -10.30 -39.46 0.88
N ASN A 668 -10.78 -40.55 1.46
CA ASN A 668 -10.17 -41.12 2.66
C ASN A 668 -8.75 -41.66 2.36
N VAL A 669 -7.77 -41.18 3.09
CA VAL A 669 -6.39 -41.66 3.12
C VAL A 669 -6.19 -42.48 4.38
N THR A 670 -5.53 -43.61 4.26
CA THR A 670 -5.08 -44.44 5.38
C THR A 670 -3.75 -43.89 5.91
N GLY A 671 -3.59 -43.80 7.24
CA GLY A 671 -2.36 -43.27 7.85
C GLY A 671 -2.52 -41.88 8.47
N ARG A 672 -1.41 -41.29 8.91
CA ARG A 672 -1.34 -39.94 9.48
C ARG A 672 -0.15 -39.18 8.92
N PRO A 673 -0.34 -37.94 8.51
CA PRO A 673 0.80 -37.06 8.13
C PRO A 673 1.62 -36.68 9.35
N THR A 674 2.86 -36.28 9.11
CA THR A 674 3.67 -35.53 10.09
C THR A 674 3.49 -34.06 9.85
N VAL A 675 3.43 -33.26 10.93
CA VAL A 675 3.35 -31.81 10.84
C VAL A 675 4.39 -31.21 11.77
N THR A 676 5.34 -30.48 11.22
CA THR A 676 6.48 -29.91 11.96
C THR A 676 6.76 -28.46 11.53
N CYS A 677 7.37 -27.70 12.43
CA CYS A 677 7.88 -26.38 12.13
C CYS A 677 9.26 -26.24 12.76
N ILE A 678 10.18 -25.57 12.06
CA ILE A 678 11.55 -25.34 12.54
C ILE A 678 11.60 -24.21 13.58
N ALA A 679 10.58 -23.36 13.62
CA ALA A 679 10.52 -22.28 14.61
C ALA A 679 10.33 -22.85 16.01
N ASP A 680 10.97 -22.24 16.99
CA ASP A 680 10.84 -22.50 18.43
C ASP A 680 10.44 -21.22 19.17
N LYS A 681 10.31 -21.29 20.50
CA LYS A 681 9.94 -20.13 21.31
C LYS A 681 10.87 -18.92 21.18
N ASN A 682 12.12 -19.13 20.75
CA ASN A 682 13.12 -18.08 20.57
C ASN A 682 13.10 -17.49 19.15
N SER A 683 12.37 -18.11 18.24
CA SER A 683 12.27 -17.62 16.87
C SER A 683 11.62 -16.24 16.82
N PRO A 684 12.24 -15.24 16.15
CA PRO A 684 11.76 -13.86 16.07
C PRO A 684 10.34 -13.71 15.53
N VAL A 685 9.78 -12.53 15.68
CA VAL A 685 8.54 -12.12 14.99
C VAL A 685 8.71 -12.33 13.49
N GLY A 686 7.74 -12.99 12.88
CA GLY A 686 7.80 -13.33 11.47
C GLY A 686 6.93 -14.54 11.12
N GLU A 687 7.04 -14.98 9.87
CA GLU A 687 6.32 -16.13 9.35
C GLU A 687 7.27 -17.31 9.12
N TYR A 688 6.83 -18.49 9.54
CA TYR A 688 7.60 -19.73 9.46
C TYR A 688 6.77 -20.82 8.83
N THR A 689 7.36 -21.59 7.93
CA THR A 689 6.66 -22.68 7.27
C THR A 689 6.36 -23.82 8.25
N ILE A 690 5.09 -24.22 8.32
CA ILE A 690 4.66 -25.46 8.96
C ILE A 690 4.68 -26.54 7.88
N VAL A 691 5.64 -27.43 7.95
CA VAL A 691 5.84 -28.49 6.95
C VAL A 691 4.95 -29.68 7.27
N ILE A 692 4.18 -30.13 6.27
CA ILE A 692 3.45 -31.38 6.33
C ILE A 692 4.16 -32.44 5.50
N GLY A 693 4.40 -33.60 6.11
CA GLY A 693 5.03 -34.75 5.45
C GLY A 693 4.08 -35.96 5.41
N TYR A 694 4.35 -36.92 4.56
CA TYR A 694 3.49 -38.10 4.38
C TYR A 694 3.29 -38.93 5.66
N GLY A 695 4.29 -38.93 6.56
CA GLY A 695 4.21 -39.74 7.78
C GLY A 695 4.01 -41.20 7.47
N THR A 696 2.84 -41.76 7.84
CA THR A 696 2.44 -43.18 7.54
C THR A 696 1.43 -43.27 6.40
N ILE A 697 1.24 -42.18 5.63
CA ILE A 697 0.28 -42.14 4.52
C ILE A 697 0.86 -42.79 3.27
N ASP A 698 0.07 -43.58 2.60
CA ASP A 698 0.39 -44.12 1.27
C ASP A 698 0.29 -42.98 0.24
N SER A 699 1.38 -42.71 -0.49
CA SER A 699 1.64 -41.49 -1.21
C SER A 699 1.18 -41.39 -2.65
N THR A 700 0.53 -42.43 -3.17
CA THR A 700 0.31 -42.54 -4.62
C THR A 700 -0.66 -41.53 -5.21
N ASP A 701 -1.51 -40.88 -4.37
CA ASP A 701 -2.49 -39.89 -4.86
C ASP A 701 -2.72 -38.69 -3.85
N VAL A 702 -1.71 -38.36 -3.06
CA VAL A 702 -1.82 -37.36 -2.01
C VAL A 702 -0.88 -36.18 -2.27
N GLU A 703 -1.45 -34.98 -2.39
CA GLU A 703 -0.72 -33.70 -2.42
C GLU A 703 -0.55 -33.18 -1.00
N LEU A 704 0.65 -32.73 -0.66
CA LEU A 704 0.95 -32.09 0.62
C LEU A 704 1.04 -30.58 0.45
N GLN A 705 0.33 -29.83 1.32
CA GLN A 705 0.40 -28.37 1.37
C GLN A 705 0.84 -27.90 2.74
N ASN A 706 1.93 -27.16 2.78
CA ASN A 706 2.46 -26.56 3.99
C ASN A 706 1.53 -25.44 4.51
N GLY A 707 1.58 -25.21 5.82
CA GLY A 707 0.94 -24.09 6.49
C GLY A 707 1.96 -23.02 6.91
N THR A 708 1.49 -22.00 7.59
CA THR A 708 2.29 -20.90 8.11
C THR A 708 2.06 -20.75 9.62
N LEU A 709 3.15 -20.67 10.37
CA LEU A 709 3.15 -20.19 11.74
C LEU A 709 3.50 -18.71 11.74
N ARG A 710 2.61 -17.87 12.22
CA ARG A 710 2.88 -16.45 12.44
C ARG A 710 3.27 -16.22 13.90
N VAL A 711 4.47 -15.73 14.11
CA VAL A 711 4.95 -15.27 15.43
C VAL A 711 4.68 -13.77 15.52
N THR A 712 3.85 -13.37 16.46
CA THR A 712 3.50 -11.97 16.72
C THR A 712 4.37 -11.38 17.82
N ALA A 713 4.47 -10.06 17.86
CA ALA A 713 5.19 -9.37 18.90
C ALA A 713 4.58 -9.65 20.29
N ALA A 714 5.42 -9.81 21.28
CA ALA A 714 5.01 -9.93 22.67
C ALA A 714 4.79 -8.54 23.29
N PRO A 715 3.79 -8.32 24.13
CA PRO A 715 3.61 -7.04 24.79
C PRO A 715 4.71 -6.81 25.84
N LEU A 716 5.42 -5.69 25.73
CA LEU A 716 6.42 -5.24 26.68
C LEU A 716 6.01 -3.90 27.27
N THR A 717 5.73 -3.89 28.54
CA THR A 717 5.39 -2.65 29.24
C THR A 717 6.67 -1.94 29.69
N VAL A 718 6.82 -0.70 29.27
CA VAL A 718 7.87 0.22 29.69
C VAL A 718 7.23 1.26 30.60
N LYS A 719 7.52 1.17 31.89
CA LYS A 719 6.99 2.11 32.89
C LYS A 719 8.09 3.05 33.32
N ALA A 720 7.86 4.36 33.23
CA ALA A 720 8.74 5.33 33.87
C ALA A 720 8.69 5.16 35.39
N ASP A 721 9.85 5.16 36.04
CA ASP A 721 9.94 5.05 37.49
C ASP A 721 9.57 6.39 38.13
N ASP A 722 8.82 6.30 39.22
CA ASP A 722 8.52 7.49 40.01
C ASP A 722 9.80 8.02 40.65
N GLN A 723 10.01 9.31 40.56
CA GLN A 723 11.20 10.00 41.10
C GLN A 723 10.78 11.11 42.05
N THR A 724 11.71 11.47 42.92
CA THR A 724 11.48 12.57 43.87
C THR A 724 12.70 13.47 43.92
N ARG A 725 12.49 14.76 43.98
CA ARG A 725 13.54 15.75 44.24
C ARG A 725 13.02 16.87 45.12
N SER A 726 13.93 17.62 45.70
CA SER A 726 13.55 18.84 46.38
C SER A 726 13.34 20.01 45.45
N ILE A 727 12.55 20.97 45.85
CA ILE A 727 12.38 22.20 45.08
C ILE A 727 13.72 22.92 44.93
N GLY A 728 13.99 23.44 43.71
CA GLY A 728 15.24 24.13 43.38
C GLY A 728 16.39 23.24 42.92
N GLU A 729 16.29 21.93 43.12
CA GLU A 729 17.27 20.97 42.58
C GLU A 729 17.05 20.70 41.11
N THR A 730 18.07 20.14 40.45
CA THR A 730 17.95 19.63 39.06
C THR A 730 17.17 18.31 39.08
N ASN A 731 16.46 18.02 38.01
CA ASN A 731 15.80 16.72 37.87
C ASN A 731 16.85 15.60 38.00
N PRO A 732 16.52 14.52 38.70
CA PRO A 732 17.33 13.30 38.66
C PRO A 732 17.33 12.70 37.23
N ASP A 733 18.29 11.83 36.98
CA ASP A 733 18.25 11.02 35.74
C ASP A 733 16.98 10.17 35.77
N LEU A 734 16.14 10.36 34.79
CA LEU A 734 14.90 9.61 34.68
C LEU A 734 15.20 8.17 34.29
N THR A 735 14.55 7.22 34.94
CA THR A 735 14.73 5.79 34.73
C THR A 735 13.38 5.14 34.42
N TYR A 736 13.45 3.97 33.84
CA TYR A 736 12.28 3.15 33.57
C TYR A 736 12.51 1.71 33.97
N THR A 737 11.44 1.01 34.23
CA THR A 737 11.40 -0.43 34.45
C THR A 737 10.58 -1.08 33.35
N CYS A 738 11.03 -2.27 32.91
CA CYS A 738 10.29 -3.04 31.91
C CYS A 738 9.72 -4.31 32.54
N SER A 739 8.53 -4.68 32.11
CA SER A 739 7.89 -5.94 32.46
C SER A 739 7.22 -6.58 31.25
N GLY A 740 7.33 -7.89 31.14
CA GLY A 740 6.81 -8.63 29.99
C GLY A 740 7.89 -9.25 29.10
N PHE A 741 9.16 -9.15 29.48
CA PHE A 741 10.23 -9.84 28.77
C PHE A 741 9.96 -11.34 28.66
N LYS A 742 10.17 -11.87 27.47
CA LYS A 742 10.14 -13.30 27.20
C LYS A 742 11.57 -13.89 27.24
N ASN A 743 11.69 -15.20 27.27
CA ASN A 743 12.95 -15.95 27.16
C ASN A 743 14.08 -15.50 28.10
N ASN A 744 13.75 -14.92 29.29
CA ASN A 744 14.70 -14.30 30.22
C ASN A 744 15.50 -13.14 29.62
N GLU A 745 14.96 -12.45 28.63
CA GLU A 745 15.57 -11.28 28.04
C GLU A 745 15.49 -10.06 29.00
N THR A 746 16.25 -9.05 28.69
CA THR A 746 16.33 -7.82 29.46
C THR A 746 16.24 -6.60 28.50
N ASP A 747 16.52 -5.41 29.03
CA ASP A 747 16.55 -4.17 28.26
C ASP A 747 17.56 -4.15 27.09
N THR A 748 18.36 -5.19 26.96
CA THR A 748 19.26 -5.39 25.80
C THR A 748 18.53 -5.68 24.48
N VAL A 749 17.22 -5.96 24.55
CA VAL A 749 16.38 -6.16 23.36
C VAL A 749 16.09 -4.85 22.60
N PHE A 750 16.29 -3.71 23.26
CA PHE A 750 16.07 -2.42 22.60
C PHE A 750 17.19 -2.11 21.60
N THR A 751 16.85 -1.98 20.34
CA THR A 751 17.72 -1.41 19.31
C THR A 751 17.79 0.12 19.43
N ILE A 752 16.67 0.74 19.81
CA ILE A 752 16.56 2.13 20.23
C ILE A 752 15.95 2.14 21.64
N LYS A 753 16.61 2.74 22.61
CA LYS A 753 16.09 2.82 23.98
C LYS A 753 14.94 3.82 24.08
N PRO A 754 13.93 3.53 24.95
CA PRO A 754 12.86 4.48 25.24
C PRO A 754 13.40 5.82 25.75
N LEU A 755 12.80 6.90 25.30
CA LEU A 755 13.08 8.26 25.74
C LEU A 755 12.13 8.67 26.86
N LEU A 756 12.71 9.20 27.94
CA LEU A 756 11.98 9.74 29.07
C LEU A 756 12.03 11.27 29.06
N THR A 757 10.89 11.90 29.26
CA THR A 757 10.78 13.35 29.33
C THR A 757 9.83 13.77 30.45
N THR A 758 10.03 14.94 31.02
CA THR A 758 9.09 15.55 31.94
C THR A 758 9.00 17.07 31.68
N THR A 759 7.87 17.64 31.98
CA THR A 759 7.69 19.11 31.91
C THR A 759 8.31 19.85 33.09
N ALA A 760 8.75 19.11 34.14
CA ALA A 760 9.41 19.72 35.26
C ALA A 760 10.79 20.27 34.88
N VAL A 761 11.08 21.50 35.26
CA VAL A 761 12.40 22.15 35.18
C VAL A 761 12.88 22.52 36.60
N THR A 762 14.15 22.88 36.78
CA THR A 762 14.73 23.25 38.09
C THR A 762 13.88 24.24 38.87
N GLY A 763 13.23 25.20 38.21
CA GLY A 763 12.35 26.19 38.84
C GLY A 763 10.87 25.78 39.00
N SER A 764 10.52 24.53 38.70
CA SER A 764 9.12 24.06 38.83
C SER A 764 8.69 24.03 40.29
N PRO A 765 7.44 24.46 40.63
CA PRO A 765 6.87 24.45 41.96
C PRO A 765 6.77 23.03 42.58
N ILE A 766 6.53 22.95 43.87
CA ILE A 766 6.16 21.71 44.54
C ILE A 766 4.88 21.15 43.89
N GLY A 767 4.89 19.86 43.61
CA GLY A 767 3.79 19.18 42.90
C GLY A 767 4.23 17.93 42.18
N ASP A 768 3.30 17.30 41.52
CA ASP A 768 3.47 16.07 40.76
C ASP A 768 3.54 16.39 39.27
N TYR A 769 4.59 15.94 38.64
CA TYR A 769 4.83 16.16 37.18
C TYR A 769 4.94 14.82 36.49
N PRO A 770 4.20 14.59 35.43
CA PRO A 770 4.29 13.33 34.73
C PRO A 770 5.69 13.12 34.12
N ILE A 771 6.15 11.89 34.16
CA ILE A 771 7.32 11.41 33.41
C ILE A 771 6.78 10.59 32.25
N TYR A 772 6.85 11.17 31.06
CA TYR A 772 6.42 10.53 29.84
C TYR A 772 7.48 9.57 29.32
N VAL A 773 7.02 8.42 28.81
CA VAL A 773 7.86 7.47 28.08
C VAL A 773 7.43 7.48 26.63
N SER A 774 8.36 7.54 25.71
CA SER A 774 8.08 7.52 24.28
C SER A 774 9.25 6.92 23.50
N GLY A 775 8.99 6.57 22.25
CA GLY A 775 10.01 6.00 21.37
C GLY A 775 10.51 4.64 21.83
N GLY A 776 11.65 4.24 21.33
CA GLY A 776 12.21 2.91 21.56
C GLY A 776 11.78 1.90 20.51
N GLU A 777 12.67 0.95 20.22
CA GLU A 777 12.41 -0.13 19.28
C GLU A 777 12.94 -1.45 19.87
N ALA A 778 12.11 -2.48 19.82
CA ALA A 778 12.47 -3.84 20.20
C ALA A 778 11.78 -4.80 19.24
N ALA A 779 12.54 -5.41 18.33
CA ALA A 779 12.05 -6.11 17.14
C ALA A 779 10.99 -7.20 17.42
N ASN A 780 11.02 -7.81 18.61
CA ASN A 780 10.11 -8.89 18.96
C ASN A 780 9.01 -8.46 19.94
N TYR A 781 8.90 -7.16 20.22
CA TYR A 781 8.00 -6.64 21.23
C TYR A 781 7.12 -5.50 20.72
N GLU A 782 5.89 -5.47 21.20
CA GLU A 782 4.99 -4.33 21.08
C GLU A 782 5.09 -3.52 22.39
N LEU A 783 5.55 -2.27 22.28
CA LEU A 783 5.85 -1.45 23.45
C LEU A 783 4.59 -0.75 23.96
N ASN A 784 4.28 -0.98 25.23
CA ASN A 784 3.21 -0.32 25.95
C ASN A 784 3.82 0.62 27.01
N TYR A 785 3.51 1.91 26.93
CA TYR A 785 4.10 2.91 27.80
C TYR A 785 3.20 3.23 28.98
N VAL A 786 3.82 3.31 30.18
CA VAL A 786 3.16 3.74 31.40
C VAL A 786 3.94 4.91 31.97
N GLU A 787 3.26 5.99 32.19
CA GLU A 787 3.83 7.20 32.77
C GLU A 787 4.24 6.98 34.21
N GLY A 788 5.30 7.65 34.66
CA GLY A 788 5.69 7.80 36.06
C GLY A 788 5.41 9.21 36.53
N VAL A 789 5.77 9.47 37.79
CA VAL A 789 5.58 10.80 38.40
C VAL A 789 6.90 11.30 39.03
N LEU A 790 7.30 12.50 38.70
CA LEU A 790 8.32 13.23 39.40
C LEU A 790 7.68 14.09 40.50
N HIS A 791 7.88 13.68 41.74
CA HIS A 791 7.43 14.41 42.92
C HIS A 791 8.42 15.50 43.30
N ILE A 792 8.04 16.74 43.21
CA ILE A 792 8.83 17.87 43.74
C ILE A 792 8.32 18.18 45.13
N THR A 793 9.19 17.98 46.13
CA THR A 793 8.87 18.14 47.55
C THR A 793 9.66 19.27 48.18
N ASP A 794 9.30 19.65 49.40
CA ASP A 794 10.05 20.63 50.15
C ASP A 794 11.34 20.02 50.72
N THR A 795 12.37 20.85 50.87
CA THR A 795 13.73 20.43 51.33
C THR A 795 13.78 19.92 52.80
N THR A 796 12.66 19.90 53.50
CA THR A 796 12.63 19.68 54.98
C THR A 796 12.17 18.32 55.46
N THR A 797 12.30 17.25 54.69
CA THR A 797 12.01 15.92 55.23
C THR A 797 13.05 14.86 54.88
N GLY A 798 14.22 14.99 55.49
CA GLY A 798 15.15 13.87 55.61
C GLY A 798 14.62 12.85 56.58
N ILE A 799 14.14 11.70 56.12
CA ILE A 799 13.91 10.53 56.98
C ILE A 799 15.20 9.73 57.04
N SER A 800 15.98 9.88 58.11
CA SER A 800 17.06 8.92 58.37
C SER A 800 16.50 7.66 59.00
N SER A 801 16.69 6.51 58.37
CA SER A 801 16.45 5.21 58.97
C SER A 801 17.48 4.99 60.07
N ILE A 802 17.03 4.79 61.31
CA ILE A 802 17.91 4.38 62.40
C ILE A 802 17.52 2.96 62.74
N GLU A 803 18.49 2.03 62.71
CA GLU A 803 18.35 0.67 63.28
C GLU A 803 18.07 0.74 64.76
N ALA A 804 17.16 -0.10 65.19
CA ALA A 804 16.79 -0.18 66.60
C ALA A 804 17.90 -0.89 67.43
N SER A 805 18.79 -0.14 68.08
CA SER A 805 19.54 -0.67 69.21
C SER A 805 18.65 -0.61 70.47
N SER A 806 18.54 -1.73 71.09
CA SER A 806 17.91 -1.84 72.41
C SER A 806 18.69 -1.02 73.42
N ASP A 807 18.22 0.21 73.70
CA ASP A 807 18.72 0.93 74.88
C ASP A 807 17.57 1.59 75.66
N ASN A 808 17.53 1.31 76.90
CA ASN A 808 16.55 1.76 77.88
C ASN A 808 16.74 3.23 78.23
N GLY A 809 16.07 4.11 77.49
CA GLY A 809 16.02 5.53 77.81
C GLY A 809 14.65 6.09 77.52
N GLY A 810 13.93 6.48 78.50
CA GLY A 810 12.53 6.86 78.63
C GLY A 810 12.06 7.90 77.63
N GLY A 811 11.70 7.47 76.44
CA GLY A 811 10.96 8.29 75.37
C GLY A 811 9.58 7.70 75.10
N PHE A 812 8.63 8.57 74.86
CA PHE A 812 7.27 8.14 74.55
C PHE A 812 7.10 8.00 73.06
N VAL A 813 6.45 6.92 72.55
CA VAL A 813 6.15 6.64 71.17
C VAL A 813 4.66 6.93 70.91
N TYR A 814 4.36 7.69 69.89
CA TYR A 814 3.00 8.04 69.48
C TYR A 814 2.73 7.58 68.01
N SER A 815 1.52 7.19 67.75
CA SER A 815 1.09 7.00 66.35
C SER A 815 1.11 8.34 65.60
N ILE A 816 1.05 8.30 64.27
CA ILE A 816 0.93 9.53 63.42
C ILE A 816 -0.36 10.32 63.71
N SER A 817 -1.37 9.71 64.33
CA SER A 817 -2.61 10.34 64.85
C SER A 817 -2.48 10.90 66.24
N GLY A 818 -1.29 10.84 66.90
CA GLY A 818 -1.03 11.41 68.24
C GLY A 818 -1.39 10.53 69.41
N GLN A 819 -1.77 9.26 69.27
CA GLN A 819 -2.02 8.31 70.33
C GLN A 819 -0.72 7.66 70.82
N ARG A 820 -0.54 7.57 72.13
CA ARG A 820 0.62 6.90 72.69
C ARG A 820 0.56 5.38 72.51
N VAL A 821 1.65 4.81 72.00
CA VAL A 821 1.76 3.39 71.62
C VAL A 821 2.81 2.74 72.52
N SER A 822 2.39 1.77 73.30
CA SER A 822 3.27 1.04 74.29
C SER A 822 4.02 -0.11 73.59
N ASN A 823 3.59 -0.61 72.46
CA ASN A 823 4.24 -1.70 71.72
C ASN A 823 4.14 -1.45 70.24
N PRO A 824 5.01 -0.61 69.62
CA PRO A 824 4.95 -0.24 68.22
C PRO A 824 5.27 -1.44 67.33
N LYS A 825 4.31 -1.79 66.44
CA LYS A 825 4.52 -2.75 65.35
C LYS A 825 5.13 -2.04 64.11
N ASN A 826 5.41 -2.78 63.05
CA ASN A 826 5.89 -2.16 61.81
C ASN A 826 5.04 -0.96 61.37
N GLY A 827 5.64 0.22 61.30
CA GLY A 827 4.93 1.45 60.93
C GLY A 827 5.71 2.72 61.21
N LEU A 828 5.12 3.85 60.84
CA LEU A 828 5.66 5.20 61.10
C LEU A 828 5.10 5.74 62.41
N TYR A 829 5.99 6.16 63.32
CA TYR A 829 5.64 6.66 64.66
C TYR A 829 6.34 7.98 64.95
N ILE A 830 5.74 8.75 65.87
CA ILE A 830 6.32 9.97 66.42
C ILE A 830 6.94 9.59 67.79
N ILE A 831 8.24 9.84 67.94
CA ILE A 831 8.93 9.58 69.20
C ILE A 831 9.26 10.93 69.83
N GLN A 832 8.91 11.10 71.14
CA GLN A 832 9.30 12.23 71.97
C GLN A 832 10.34 11.79 73.00
N LYS A 833 11.56 12.31 72.84
CA LYS A 833 12.69 12.01 73.74
C LYS A 833 13.46 13.32 73.96
N ASP A 834 13.78 13.60 75.26
CA ASP A 834 14.57 14.77 75.63
C ASP A 834 14.05 16.11 75.17
N GLY A 835 12.71 16.27 75.17
CA GLY A 835 12.07 17.51 74.71
C GLY A 835 12.05 17.72 73.20
N LYS A 836 12.53 16.80 72.41
CA LYS A 836 12.52 16.82 70.98
C LYS A 836 11.61 15.75 70.39
N THR A 837 10.93 16.08 69.28
CA THR A 837 10.01 15.18 68.60
C THR A 837 10.64 14.66 67.28
N TYR A 838 10.61 13.36 67.07
CA TYR A 838 11.17 12.68 65.91
C TYR A 838 10.12 11.79 65.23
N LYS A 839 10.06 11.76 63.93
CA LYS A 839 9.34 10.70 63.18
C LYS A 839 10.25 9.48 63.02
N LYS A 840 9.79 8.28 63.39
CA LYS A 840 10.56 7.04 63.28
C LYS A 840 9.73 5.93 62.63
N VAL A 841 10.34 5.21 61.67
CA VAL A 841 9.79 3.97 61.13
C VAL A 841 10.29 2.83 62.04
N VAL A 842 9.38 2.05 62.61
CA VAL A 842 9.68 0.84 63.36
C VAL A 842 9.52 -0.35 62.39
N LYS A 843 10.59 -1.12 62.21
CA LYS A 843 10.54 -2.46 61.61
C LYS A 843 10.88 -3.47 62.69
N GLN A 844 10.03 -4.47 62.88
CA GLN A 844 10.43 -5.63 63.66
C GLN A 844 11.33 -6.53 62.80
N PRO A 845 12.35 -7.22 63.39
CA PRO A 845 13.23 -8.09 62.65
C PRO A 845 12.52 -9.28 62.06
#